data_72a34e88d5d5670a5b0208ca889fefc0
#
_entry.id   72a34e88d5d5670a5b0208ca889fefc0
#
_cell.length_a   1.000
_cell.length_b   1.000
_cell.length_c   1.000
_cell.angle_alpha   90.00
_cell.angle_beta   90.00
_cell.angle_gamma   90.00
#
_symmetry.space_group_name_H-M   'P 1'
#
loop_
_entity.id
_entity.type
_entity.pdbx_description
1 polymer ?
#
loop_
_entity_poly.entity_id
_entity_poly.type
_entity_poly.pdbx_seq_one_letter_code
_entity_poly.pdbx_strand_id
1 'polypeptide(L)'
;MVHRFYVEKKAPFQQEAASLHAELRDVLGVASLERVRILNRYDVEGIDTETLLACRYTVFAEPQTDYLPYGVPEDAHVLAVEYLPGQYDQRADAAEQCVALLSGKRPIVRTARVYLLYGALSDRDLAAVRKHLVNPVECREAQLEEYETLAAAHPQPGPVPVLEGFRELDNAGLAAFVEGYSLSLTPDDLRCCRAHFRAEGRDPTLTEIRVLDTYWSDHCRHSTFHTELDSVDIEDDRIRSAWERYLALRRELGRTDRPVTLMDLATIGARALKKRGLLTHWVESEEVNACTVRISADIDGQLRPWLLLFKNETHNHPTEIEPFGGAATCIGGAIRDPLSGRGYVYQAMRVTGAADPRRPLSETLPGKLPQRTIVTAAAAGYSAYGNQVGLPAGLVDELYHDGYVAKRMEVGAVVAAVPEDHVRRERPEPGDRVLLLGGRTGRDGCGGATGSSRAHTARSLELCGAEVQKGNAPEERKLQRLFRSPDFSRLVKRCNDFGAGGVSVAVGELADGLEVDLDSVPLKYAGLDGTEIAISESQERMAAVVAEADVERAVALAAAEGVSATTVARVSEEDRLVLRWRGERIVDLPRSFIQSNGAARHAKAFVPIPRDCTTPVPSGFAEGLRSVVSDLNVCSRRGLCERFDSTVGGNTILMPFGGGRQRTPIQAMAAKIPLPEGETTTCSVMAWGFDPFRSSASPYDGAYLAVVESVCRLAAAGADLTACALSFQEYFGRPGNDPRRWGQPAAALLGALAAQLDLGIAAIGGKDSMSGSFEGLDVPPTLISFAVTTSDARRIVSPEFKGAGSRVVLLRPRYEGALPEPESMRVLLEEVKRLNASGAIRAAFTPTFGGVAAAVFKMALGNGLGFAFADGVSLADLFGAERGTFVLELEDGVEIGNTNCIELGHTRSEPEFSWHGERVALDDLEAAYDGALEDIYPTRCREAPTRRSEEHTSELQSPSLI
;
A
#
# COMPACT_ATOMS: atom_id res chain seq x y z
N MET A 1 2.42 -21.93 36.16
CA MET A 1 0.98 -21.59 36.40
C MET A 1 0.59 -20.57 35.38
N VAL A 2 -0.53 -20.79 34.71
CA VAL A 2 -1.09 -19.80 33.76
C VAL A 2 -2.05 -18.90 34.53
N HIS A 3 -1.94 -17.60 34.32
CA HIS A 3 -2.84 -16.59 34.87
C HIS A 3 -3.78 -16.11 33.76
N ARG A 4 -5.09 -16.32 33.89
CA ARG A 4 -6.11 -15.81 32.96
C ARG A 4 -6.83 -14.62 33.53
N PHE A 5 -7.00 -13.57 32.74
CA PHE A 5 -7.85 -12.41 33.07
C PHE A 5 -8.40 -11.76 31.79
N TYR A 6 -9.35 -10.88 32.01
CA TYR A 6 -10.07 -10.20 30.92
C TYR A 6 -9.96 -8.69 31.11
N VAL A 7 -9.94 -7.97 29.99
CA VAL A 7 -9.93 -6.50 29.96
C VAL A 7 -11.06 -6.05 29.04
N GLU A 8 -11.88 -5.13 29.52
CA GLU A 8 -13.00 -4.58 28.77
C GLU A 8 -12.98 -3.05 28.81
N LYS A 9 -13.36 -2.40 27.72
CA LYS A 9 -13.53 -0.95 27.68
C LYS A 9 -14.72 -0.51 28.53
N LYS A 10 -14.58 0.59 29.30
CA LYS A 10 -15.66 1.26 30.01
C LYS A 10 -16.72 1.79 29.04
N ALA A 11 -17.97 1.93 29.50
CA ALA A 11 -19.11 2.30 28.68
C ALA A 11 -18.89 3.45 27.68
N PRO A 12 -18.25 4.58 28.02
CA PRO A 12 -18.00 5.66 27.05
C PRO A 12 -17.04 5.28 25.93
N PHE A 13 -16.27 4.19 26.07
CA PHE A 13 -15.22 3.76 25.14
C PHE A 13 -15.57 2.46 24.40
N GLN A 14 -16.82 1.97 24.51
CA GLN A 14 -17.28 0.71 23.87
C GLN A 14 -17.73 0.88 22.41
N GLN A 15 -17.12 1.77 21.67
CA GLN A 15 -17.49 2.08 20.29
C GLN A 15 -17.39 0.86 19.36
N GLU A 16 -16.37 0.02 19.55
CA GLU A 16 -16.20 -1.20 18.78
C GLU A 16 -17.35 -2.19 19.01
N ALA A 17 -17.76 -2.39 20.26
CA ALA A 17 -18.88 -3.27 20.59
C ALA A 17 -20.22 -2.72 20.06
N ALA A 18 -20.44 -1.39 20.11
CA ALA A 18 -21.62 -0.74 19.56
C ALA A 18 -21.67 -0.86 18.03
N SER A 19 -20.53 -0.69 17.36
CA SER A 19 -20.45 -0.83 15.91
C SER A 19 -20.68 -2.28 15.47
N LEU A 20 -20.08 -3.25 16.17
CA LEU A 20 -20.29 -4.67 15.89
C LEU A 20 -21.75 -5.08 16.16
N HIS A 21 -22.37 -4.60 17.24
CA HIS A 21 -23.79 -4.85 17.52
C HIS A 21 -24.69 -4.40 16.36
N ALA A 22 -24.46 -3.16 15.88
CA ALA A 22 -25.22 -2.63 14.75
C ALA A 22 -24.95 -3.43 13.45
N GLU A 23 -23.71 -3.82 13.19
CA GLU A 23 -23.36 -4.63 12.02
C GLU A 23 -24.03 -6.01 12.03
N LEU A 24 -23.95 -6.72 13.17
CA LEU A 24 -24.58 -8.04 13.31
C LEU A 24 -26.10 -7.96 13.21
N ARG A 25 -26.73 -6.91 13.74
CA ARG A 25 -28.18 -6.75 13.71
C ARG A 25 -28.68 -6.25 12.35
N ASP A 26 -28.09 -5.17 11.84
CA ASP A 26 -28.64 -4.41 10.73
C ASP A 26 -28.11 -4.94 9.37
N VAL A 27 -26.89 -5.47 9.33
CA VAL A 27 -26.25 -5.97 8.09
C VAL A 27 -26.34 -7.50 7.99
N LEU A 28 -26.00 -8.22 9.09
CA LEU A 28 -26.09 -9.69 9.12
C LEU A 28 -27.52 -10.19 9.33
N GLY A 29 -28.43 -9.32 9.81
CA GLY A 29 -29.86 -9.60 9.99
C GLY A 29 -30.20 -10.37 11.28
N VAL A 30 -29.35 -10.37 12.30
CA VAL A 30 -29.58 -11.02 13.60
C VAL A 30 -30.45 -10.10 14.48
N ALA A 31 -31.74 -9.98 14.15
CA ALA A 31 -32.66 -9.04 14.79
C ALA A 31 -32.88 -9.30 16.28
N SER A 32 -32.69 -10.55 16.75
CA SER A 32 -32.80 -10.97 18.14
C SER A 32 -31.60 -10.59 19.04
N LEU A 33 -30.52 -10.03 18.44
CA LEU A 33 -29.35 -9.60 19.19
C LEU A 33 -29.64 -8.28 19.92
N GLU A 34 -29.60 -8.30 21.23
CA GLU A 34 -29.92 -7.15 22.10
C GLU A 34 -28.67 -6.32 22.45
N ARG A 35 -27.53 -6.98 22.67
CA ARG A 35 -26.28 -6.33 23.07
C ARG A 35 -25.08 -7.18 22.73
N VAL A 36 -23.94 -6.51 22.45
CA VAL A 36 -22.61 -7.11 22.31
C VAL A 36 -21.67 -6.48 23.32
N ARG A 37 -20.82 -7.29 23.96
CA ARG A 37 -19.64 -6.84 24.69
C ARG A 37 -18.41 -7.52 24.11
N ILE A 38 -17.26 -6.84 24.16
CA ILE A 38 -15.99 -7.35 23.66
C ILE A 38 -14.95 -7.28 24.78
N LEU A 39 -14.41 -8.45 25.14
CA LEU A 39 -13.35 -8.56 26.12
C LEU A 39 -12.05 -9.01 25.44
N ASN A 40 -10.94 -8.44 25.85
CA ASN A 40 -9.61 -8.97 25.51
C ASN A 40 -9.19 -9.93 26.62
N ARG A 41 -9.03 -11.21 26.29
CA ARG A 41 -8.50 -12.23 27.20
C ARG A 41 -6.98 -12.27 27.11
N TYR A 42 -6.34 -12.34 28.25
CA TYR A 42 -4.91 -12.61 28.36
C TYR A 42 -4.71 -13.88 29.19
N ASP A 43 -3.93 -14.81 28.65
CA ASP A 43 -3.37 -15.97 29.32
C ASP A 43 -1.86 -15.74 29.44
N VAL A 44 -1.32 -15.71 30.67
CA VAL A 44 0.09 -15.31 30.95
C VAL A 44 0.77 -16.39 31.76
N GLU A 45 1.94 -16.87 31.32
CA GLU A 45 2.76 -17.85 32.01
C GLU A 45 4.21 -17.38 32.14
N GLY A 46 4.89 -17.77 33.25
CA GLY A 46 6.33 -17.48 33.44
C GLY A 46 6.61 -16.27 34.33
N ILE A 47 5.58 -15.65 34.92
CA ILE A 47 5.73 -14.60 35.96
C ILE A 47 4.98 -14.99 37.23
N ASP A 48 5.40 -14.43 38.35
CA ASP A 48 4.72 -14.56 39.62
C ASP A 48 3.54 -13.58 39.74
N THR A 49 2.67 -13.83 40.72
CA THR A 49 1.46 -13.03 40.94
C THR A 49 1.79 -11.57 41.29
N GLU A 50 2.90 -11.28 41.95
CA GLU A 50 3.32 -9.92 42.30
C GLU A 50 3.68 -9.13 41.04
N THR A 51 4.46 -9.72 40.14
CA THR A 51 4.79 -9.13 38.82
C THR A 51 3.51 -8.92 37.99
N LEU A 52 2.59 -9.90 38.01
CA LEU A 52 1.31 -9.76 37.28
C LEU A 52 0.50 -8.56 37.81
N LEU A 53 0.38 -8.43 39.12
CA LEU A 53 -0.37 -7.32 39.76
C LEU A 53 0.27 -5.95 39.45
N ALA A 54 1.61 -5.86 39.45
CA ALA A 54 2.34 -4.64 39.08
C ALA A 54 2.09 -4.26 37.59
N CYS A 55 1.97 -5.26 36.70
CA CYS A 55 1.73 -5.05 35.27
C CYS A 55 0.26 -4.82 34.90
N ARG A 56 -0.68 -5.09 35.80
CA ARG A 56 -2.11 -5.14 35.54
C ARG A 56 -2.67 -3.87 34.87
N TYR A 57 -2.30 -2.70 35.38
CA TYR A 57 -2.75 -1.38 34.89
C TYR A 57 -1.64 -0.55 34.22
N THR A 58 -0.48 -1.15 33.98
CA THR A 58 0.64 -0.49 33.28
C THR A 58 0.92 -1.12 31.93
N VAL A 59 0.59 -2.41 31.77
CA VAL A 59 0.82 -3.17 30.53
C VAL A 59 -0.48 -3.64 29.90
N PHE A 60 -1.37 -4.28 30.70
CA PHE A 60 -2.52 -5.01 30.15
C PHE A 60 -3.78 -4.16 30.04
N ALA A 61 -3.94 -3.14 30.88
CA ALA A 61 -5.12 -2.28 30.88
C ALA A 61 -4.75 -0.83 31.19
N GLU A 62 -5.58 0.10 30.70
CA GLU A 62 -5.51 1.53 30.98
C GLU A 62 -6.61 1.91 31.98
N PRO A 63 -6.29 2.30 33.23
CA PRO A 63 -7.32 2.52 34.26
C PRO A 63 -8.33 3.62 33.90
N GLN A 64 -8.01 4.54 32.98
CA GLN A 64 -8.92 5.59 32.51
C GLN A 64 -10.04 5.03 31.63
N THR A 65 -9.72 4.07 30.74
CA THR A 65 -10.62 3.56 29.69
C THR A 65 -11.07 2.13 29.90
N ASP A 66 -10.34 1.36 30.73
CA ASP A 66 -10.55 -0.06 30.90
C ASP A 66 -10.97 -0.44 32.31
N TYR A 67 -11.63 -1.58 32.45
CA TYR A 67 -11.79 -2.30 33.69
C TYR A 67 -11.50 -3.80 33.48
N LEU A 68 -11.30 -4.54 34.57
CA LEU A 68 -11.00 -5.96 34.52
C LEU A 68 -12.16 -6.74 35.14
N PRO A 69 -13.05 -7.34 34.34
CA PRO A 69 -14.11 -8.18 34.84
C PRO A 69 -13.58 -9.46 35.49
N TYR A 70 -14.26 -9.97 36.51
CA TYR A 70 -13.86 -11.20 37.27
C TYR A 70 -13.97 -12.48 36.43
N GLY A 71 -14.67 -12.45 35.30
CA GLY A 71 -14.86 -13.60 34.41
C GLY A 71 -15.85 -13.32 33.30
N VAL A 72 -16.26 -14.38 32.64
CA VAL A 72 -17.29 -14.35 31.59
C VAL A 72 -18.65 -14.60 32.23
N PRO A 73 -19.68 -13.75 31.98
CA PRO A 73 -21.02 -13.92 32.51
C PRO A 73 -21.72 -15.19 31.98
N GLU A 74 -22.52 -15.87 32.83
CA GLU A 74 -23.26 -17.09 32.46
C GLU A 74 -24.50 -16.83 31.57
N ASP A 75 -25.00 -15.58 31.53
CA ASP A 75 -26.18 -15.17 30.78
C ASP A 75 -25.91 -14.75 29.32
N ALA A 76 -24.68 -14.88 28.84
CA ALA A 76 -24.27 -14.53 27.49
C ALA A 76 -23.92 -15.77 26.65
N HIS A 77 -24.20 -15.71 25.33
CA HIS A 77 -23.58 -16.61 24.40
C HIS A 77 -22.13 -16.14 24.15
N VAL A 78 -21.17 -17.02 24.38
CA VAL A 78 -19.75 -16.71 24.35
C VAL A 78 -19.10 -17.26 23.09
N LEU A 79 -18.45 -16.40 22.33
CA LEU A 79 -17.57 -16.76 21.24
C LEU A 79 -16.19 -16.19 21.51
N ALA A 80 -15.21 -17.03 21.78
CA ALA A 80 -13.80 -16.63 21.91
C ALA A 80 -13.04 -16.94 20.63
N VAL A 81 -12.23 -15.99 20.16
CA VAL A 81 -11.47 -16.09 18.91
C VAL A 81 -10.00 -15.79 19.19
N GLU A 82 -9.11 -16.71 18.78
CA GLU A 82 -7.66 -16.57 18.90
C GLU A 82 -6.97 -16.75 17.54
N TYR A 83 -5.76 -16.24 17.37
CA TYR A 83 -4.97 -16.49 16.18
C TYR A 83 -4.60 -17.98 16.03
N LEU A 84 -4.44 -18.41 14.77
CA LEU A 84 -3.95 -19.76 14.47
C LEU A 84 -2.54 -19.96 15.04
N PRO A 85 -2.17 -21.19 15.47
CA PRO A 85 -0.81 -21.49 15.86
C PRO A 85 0.20 -21.14 14.76
N GLY A 86 1.24 -20.38 15.11
CA GLY A 86 2.25 -19.90 14.17
C GLY A 86 1.95 -18.54 13.57
N GLN A 87 0.73 -18.01 13.70
CA GLN A 87 0.43 -16.61 13.38
C GLN A 87 1.03 -15.67 14.43
N TYR A 88 1.46 -14.48 14.00
CA TYR A 88 1.99 -13.46 14.88
C TYR A 88 0.86 -12.73 15.63
N ASP A 89 0.89 -12.81 16.96
CA ASP A 89 -0.02 -12.09 17.84
C ASP A 89 0.68 -10.82 18.38
N GLN A 90 0.43 -9.67 17.71
CA GLN A 90 1.05 -8.40 18.08
C GLN A 90 0.70 -7.98 19.51
N ARG A 91 -0.52 -8.23 19.99
CA ARG A 91 -0.95 -7.90 21.35
C ARG A 91 -0.20 -8.72 22.38
N ALA A 92 -0.02 -10.00 22.14
CA ALA A 92 0.74 -10.90 23.01
C ALA A 92 2.22 -10.50 23.06
N ASP A 93 2.85 -10.30 21.90
CA ASP A 93 4.26 -9.91 21.82
C ASP A 93 4.53 -8.54 22.47
N ALA A 94 3.66 -7.55 22.25
CA ALA A 94 3.77 -6.25 22.91
C ALA A 94 3.67 -6.37 24.44
N ALA A 95 2.74 -7.19 24.94
CA ALA A 95 2.59 -7.45 26.36
C ALA A 95 3.84 -8.14 26.95
N GLU A 96 4.38 -9.17 26.26
CA GLU A 96 5.63 -9.83 26.66
C GLU A 96 6.81 -8.87 26.77
N GLN A 97 6.98 -7.98 25.77
CA GLN A 97 8.04 -6.97 25.76
C GLN A 97 7.88 -5.96 26.88
N CYS A 98 6.66 -5.43 27.09
CA CYS A 98 6.41 -4.47 28.16
C CYS A 98 6.61 -5.07 29.55
N VAL A 99 6.19 -6.30 29.79
CA VAL A 99 6.44 -7.02 31.06
C VAL A 99 7.95 -7.21 31.25
N ALA A 100 8.67 -7.59 30.19
CA ALA A 100 10.13 -7.76 30.26
C ALA A 100 10.87 -6.45 30.60
N LEU A 101 10.42 -5.32 30.05
CA LEU A 101 10.99 -3.99 30.35
C LEU A 101 10.77 -3.60 31.82
N LEU A 102 9.62 -3.94 32.40
CA LEU A 102 9.27 -3.59 33.77
C LEU A 102 9.90 -4.53 34.83
N SER A 103 9.98 -5.82 34.53
CA SER A 103 10.32 -6.86 35.52
C SER A 103 11.63 -7.57 35.25
N GLY A 104 12.25 -7.40 34.09
CA GLY A 104 13.38 -8.20 33.61
C GLY A 104 13.02 -9.65 33.24
N LYS A 105 11.73 -10.05 33.37
CA LYS A 105 11.22 -11.40 33.05
C LYS A 105 10.35 -11.35 31.81
N ARG A 106 10.65 -12.16 30.80
CA ARG A 106 9.79 -12.28 29.62
C ARG A 106 8.81 -13.44 29.81
N PRO A 107 7.49 -13.20 29.96
CA PRO A 107 6.47 -14.23 30.02
C PRO A 107 6.20 -14.83 28.65
N ILE A 108 5.41 -15.91 28.63
CA ILE A 108 4.65 -16.36 27.46
C ILE A 108 3.25 -15.80 27.58
N VAL A 109 2.79 -15.08 26.56
CA VAL A 109 1.44 -14.52 26.54
C VAL A 109 0.67 -15.08 25.36
N ARG A 110 -0.61 -15.43 25.57
CA ARG A 110 -1.59 -15.68 24.49
C ARG A 110 -2.77 -14.75 24.67
N THR A 111 -3.34 -14.29 23.57
CA THR A 111 -4.54 -13.46 23.63
C THR A 111 -5.71 -14.10 22.88
N ALA A 112 -6.93 -13.73 23.29
CA ALA A 112 -8.13 -14.03 22.53
C ALA A 112 -9.11 -12.86 22.65
N ARG A 113 -9.91 -12.65 21.62
CA ARG A 113 -11.07 -11.76 21.68
C ARG A 113 -12.28 -12.58 22.10
N VAL A 114 -12.98 -12.12 23.13
CA VAL A 114 -14.16 -12.78 23.64
C VAL A 114 -15.36 -11.90 23.38
N TYR A 115 -16.26 -12.39 22.53
CA TYR A 115 -17.52 -11.75 22.19
C TYR A 115 -18.62 -12.32 23.05
N LEU A 116 -19.29 -11.44 23.82
CA LEU A 116 -20.44 -11.78 24.64
C LEU A 116 -21.69 -11.29 23.92
N LEU A 117 -22.52 -12.20 23.48
CA LEU A 117 -23.73 -11.94 22.69
C LEU A 117 -24.97 -12.17 23.56
N TYR A 118 -25.79 -11.15 23.68
CA TYR A 118 -27.03 -11.18 24.50
C TYR A 118 -28.27 -11.12 23.61
N GLY A 119 -29.28 -11.87 23.96
CA GLY A 119 -30.55 -11.95 23.24
C GLY A 119 -31.01 -13.39 23.03
N ALA A 120 -32.21 -13.58 22.50
CA ALA A 120 -32.78 -14.89 22.18
C ALA A 120 -32.25 -15.41 20.82
N LEU A 121 -30.94 -15.75 20.78
CA LEU A 121 -30.24 -16.15 19.56
C LEU A 121 -30.50 -17.63 19.23
N SER A 122 -30.89 -17.91 18.00
CA SER A 122 -31.00 -19.29 17.48
C SER A 122 -29.60 -19.85 17.09
N ASP A 123 -29.50 -21.19 16.99
CA ASP A 123 -28.29 -21.86 16.48
C ASP A 123 -27.88 -21.35 15.09
N ARG A 124 -28.86 -20.96 14.26
CA ARG A 124 -28.62 -20.35 12.94
C ARG A 124 -27.99 -18.98 13.08
N ASP A 125 -28.47 -18.15 14.01
CA ASP A 125 -27.91 -16.83 14.27
C ASP A 125 -26.46 -16.94 14.77
N LEU A 126 -26.22 -17.83 15.73
CA LEU A 126 -24.88 -18.10 16.26
C LEU A 126 -23.92 -18.63 15.18
N ALA A 127 -24.37 -19.51 14.29
CA ALA A 127 -23.56 -20.00 13.17
C ALA A 127 -23.24 -18.87 12.19
N ALA A 128 -24.20 -17.97 11.92
CA ALA A 128 -23.96 -16.80 11.06
C ALA A 128 -22.97 -15.83 11.67
N VAL A 129 -23.10 -15.52 12.98
CA VAL A 129 -22.15 -14.66 13.71
C VAL A 129 -20.74 -15.28 13.73
N ARG A 130 -20.65 -16.61 14.00
CA ARG A 130 -19.38 -17.34 13.97
C ARG A 130 -18.69 -17.23 12.62
N LYS A 131 -19.43 -17.48 11.53
CA LYS A 131 -18.90 -17.36 10.17
C LYS A 131 -18.44 -15.93 9.82
N HIS A 132 -19.08 -14.92 10.41
CA HIS A 132 -18.75 -13.52 10.19
C HIS A 132 -17.50 -13.08 10.96
N LEU A 133 -17.31 -13.57 12.19
CA LEU A 133 -16.22 -13.16 13.07
C LEU A 133 -14.94 -14.00 12.98
N VAL A 134 -15.01 -15.23 12.46
CA VAL A 134 -13.86 -16.13 12.36
C VAL A 134 -13.38 -16.20 10.91
N ASN A 135 -12.27 -15.56 10.62
CA ASN A 135 -11.57 -15.72 9.35
C ASN A 135 -10.62 -16.95 9.46
N PRO A 136 -10.90 -18.08 8.79
CA PRO A 136 -10.14 -19.30 8.95
C PRO A 136 -8.69 -19.22 8.47
N VAL A 137 -8.33 -18.17 7.73
CA VAL A 137 -6.95 -17.92 7.26
C VAL A 137 -6.05 -17.49 8.42
N GLU A 138 -6.59 -16.77 9.40
CA GLU A 138 -5.80 -16.16 10.48
C GLU A 138 -6.18 -16.60 11.89
N CYS A 139 -7.46 -17.00 12.11
CA CYS A 139 -7.97 -17.22 13.45
C CYS A 139 -8.88 -18.46 13.53
N ARG A 140 -9.13 -18.89 14.76
CA ARG A 140 -10.03 -20.00 15.10
C ARG A 140 -10.79 -19.69 16.40
N GLU A 141 -11.78 -20.52 16.71
CA GLU A 141 -12.38 -20.48 18.04
C GLU A 141 -11.37 -20.95 19.09
N ALA A 142 -11.29 -20.17 20.16
CA ALA A 142 -10.45 -20.46 21.32
C ALA A 142 -11.20 -21.29 22.34
N GLN A 143 -10.52 -22.21 23.01
CA GLN A 143 -11.10 -22.93 24.16
C GLN A 143 -11.42 -21.98 25.30
N LEU A 144 -12.50 -22.25 26.01
CA LEU A 144 -12.91 -21.45 27.18
C LEU A 144 -12.25 -21.96 28.48
N GLU A 145 -11.89 -23.22 28.54
CA GLU A 145 -11.17 -23.81 29.66
C GLU A 145 -9.77 -23.17 29.82
N GLU A 146 -9.30 -23.13 31.06
CA GLU A 146 -7.95 -22.60 31.34
C GLU A 146 -6.87 -23.55 30.79
N TYR A 147 -5.75 -22.97 30.34
CA TYR A 147 -4.61 -23.74 29.89
C TYR A 147 -3.78 -24.23 31.09
N GLU A 148 -3.35 -25.49 31.06
CA GLU A 148 -2.34 -26.00 31.99
C GLU A 148 -0.97 -25.38 31.77
N THR A 149 -0.60 -25.18 30.50
CA THR A 149 0.61 -24.48 30.06
C THR A 149 0.39 -23.79 28.71
N LEU A 150 1.09 -22.70 28.47
CA LEU A 150 1.13 -21.99 27.20
C LEU A 150 2.29 -22.43 26.33
N ALA A 151 3.26 -23.16 26.90
CA ALA A 151 4.41 -23.67 26.17
C ALA A 151 3.95 -24.63 25.07
N ALA A 152 4.18 -24.26 23.83
CA ALA A 152 3.88 -25.12 22.69
C ALA A 152 5.01 -26.15 22.52
N ALA A 153 4.64 -27.43 22.43
CA ALA A 153 5.59 -28.46 22.01
C ALA A 153 5.83 -28.33 20.49
N HIS A 154 7.00 -27.86 20.12
CA HIS A 154 7.41 -27.83 18.72
C HIS A 154 8.28 -29.05 18.43
N PRO A 155 7.80 -30.00 17.57
CA PRO A 155 8.63 -31.13 17.16
C PRO A 155 9.88 -30.59 16.43
N GLN A 156 11.02 -31.19 16.70
CA GLN A 156 12.24 -30.87 15.98
C GLN A 156 12.09 -31.30 14.51
N PRO A 157 12.31 -30.38 13.54
CA PRO A 157 12.21 -30.72 12.13
C PRO A 157 13.31 -31.71 11.72
N GLY A 158 13.01 -32.58 10.79
CA GLY A 158 13.98 -33.49 10.17
C GLY A 158 14.96 -32.73 9.26
N PRO A 159 15.96 -33.45 8.67
CA PRO A 159 16.84 -32.84 7.68
C PRO A 159 16.05 -32.40 6.44
N VAL A 160 16.57 -31.40 5.73
CA VAL A 160 15.99 -30.98 4.44
C VAL A 160 16.13 -32.13 3.42
N PRO A 161 15.04 -32.56 2.78
CA PRO A 161 15.11 -33.70 1.85
C PRO A 161 15.85 -33.33 0.55
N VAL A 162 16.68 -34.26 0.07
CA VAL A 162 17.18 -34.28 -1.31
C VAL A 162 16.09 -34.92 -2.17
N LEU A 163 15.78 -34.34 -3.31
CA LEU A 163 14.74 -34.79 -4.23
C LEU A 163 15.28 -35.86 -5.17
N GLU A 164 15.50 -37.04 -4.61
CA GLU A 164 16.11 -38.18 -5.33
C GLU A 164 15.35 -38.50 -6.63
N GLY A 165 16.11 -38.68 -7.73
CA GLY A 165 15.56 -38.98 -9.05
C GLY A 165 15.00 -37.77 -9.80
N PHE A 166 15.10 -36.54 -9.27
CA PHE A 166 14.66 -35.30 -9.97
C PHE A 166 15.32 -35.16 -11.35
N ARG A 167 16.60 -35.46 -11.47
CA ARG A 167 17.35 -35.40 -12.72
C ARG A 167 16.83 -36.34 -13.80
N GLU A 168 16.17 -37.44 -13.42
CA GLU A 168 15.67 -38.48 -14.32
C GLU A 168 14.20 -38.26 -14.73
N LEU A 169 13.49 -37.33 -14.11
CA LEU A 169 12.10 -37.05 -14.46
C LEU A 169 11.94 -36.76 -15.95
N ASP A 170 10.93 -37.31 -16.58
CA ASP A 170 10.49 -36.92 -17.91
C ASP A 170 9.59 -35.65 -17.88
N ASN A 171 9.08 -35.21 -19.01
CA ASN A 171 8.25 -34.00 -19.05
C ASN A 171 6.90 -34.18 -18.33
N ALA A 172 6.33 -35.37 -18.30
CA ALA A 172 5.10 -35.68 -17.56
C ALA A 172 5.38 -35.66 -16.05
N GLY A 173 6.52 -36.24 -15.63
CA GLY A 173 7.01 -36.20 -14.26
C GLY A 173 7.27 -34.73 -13.76
N LEU A 174 7.84 -33.87 -14.60
CA LEU A 174 8.02 -32.44 -14.25
C LEU A 174 6.68 -31.71 -14.10
N ALA A 175 5.69 -31.97 -14.95
CA ALA A 175 4.36 -31.39 -14.81
C ALA A 175 3.67 -31.86 -13.51
N ALA A 176 3.71 -33.13 -13.19
CA ALA A 176 3.19 -33.70 -11.95
C ALA A 176 3.94 -33.13 -10.72
N PHE A 177 5.24 -32.85 -10.84
CA PHE A 177 6.05 -32.24 -9.79
C PHE A 177 5.60 -30.81 -9.47
N VAL A 178 5.31 -29.97 -10.49
CA VAL A 178 4.75 -28.64 -10.30
C VAL A 178 3.45 -28.70 -9.50
N GLU A 179 2.54 -29.59 -9.87
CA GLU A 179 1.25 -29.75 -9.18
C GLU A 179 1.44 -30.29 -7.76
N GLY A 180 2.24 -31.37 -7.59
CA GLY A 180 2.46 -32.03 -6.32
C GLY A 180 3.10 -31.14 -5.25
N TYR A 181 4.03 -30.28 -5.64
CA TYR A 181 4.68 -29.32 -4.75
C TYR A 181 4.02 -27.93 -4.77
N SER A 182 2.96 -27.74 -5.54
CA SER A 182 2.25 -26.46 -5.70
C SER A 182 3.23 -25.32 -6.01
N LEU A 183 4.06 -25.44 -7.04
CA LEU A 183 5.04 -24.44 -7.43
C LEU A 183 4.41 -23.36 -8.32
N SER A 184 4.99 -22.17 -8.32
CA SER A 184 4.70 -21.09 -9.29
C SER A 184 5.52 -21.27 -10.59
N LEU A 185 6.60 -22.04 -10.54
CA LEU A 185 7.42 -22.43 -11.69
C LEU A 185 6.59 -23.17 -12.75
N THR A 186 6.94 -22.94 -14.00
CA THR A 186 6.37 -23.69 -15.13
C THR A 186 7.14 -25.01 -15.33
N PRO A 187 6.56 -26.01 -16.05
CA PRO A 187 7.31 -27.19 -16.44
C PRO A 187 8.57 -26.87 -17.27
N ASP A 188 8.59 -25.73 -17.98
CA ASP A 188 9.75 -25.26 -18.75
C ASP A 188 10.86 -24.76 -17.84
N ASP A 189 10.52 -24.03 -16.77
CA ASP A 189 11.46 -23.62 -15.74
C ASP A 189 12.10 -24.85 -15.07
N LEU A 190 11.28 -25.87 -14.74
CA LEU A 190 11.82 -27.12 -14.18
C LEU A 190 12.70 -27.90 -15.17
N ARG A 191 12.48 -27.77 -16.50
CA ARG A 191 13.42 -28.31 -17.49
C ARG A 191 14.79 -27.63 -17.39
N CYS A 192 14.81 -26.31 -17.19
CA CYS A 192 16.05 -25.57 -16.94
C CYS A 192 16.73 -26.05 -15.66
N CYS A 193 15.97 -26.21 -14.56
CA CYS A 193 16.48 -26.75 -13.30
C CYS A 193 17.06 -28.15 -13.47
N ARG A 194 16.33 -29.06 -14.14
CA ARG A 194 16.80 -30.41 -14.43
C ARG A 194 18.10 -30.42 -15.23
N ALA A 195 18.22 -29.58 -16.24
CA ALA A 195 19.42 -29.46 -17.05
C ALA A 195 20.61 -28.99 -16.21
N HIS A 196 20.41 -28.00 -15.35
CA HIS A 196 21.43 -27.49 -14.44
C HIS A 196 21.92 -28.58 -13.46
N PHE A 197 21.01 -29.26 -12.74
CA PHE A 197 21.37 -30.27 -11.76
C PHE A 197 21.97 -31.55 -12.40
N ARG A 198 21.62 -31.84 -13.65
CA ARG A 198 22.33 -32.84 -14.46
C ARG A 198 23.80 -32.46 -14.73
N ALA A 199 24.04 -31.21 -15.06
CA ALA A 199 25.39 -30.68 -15.29
C ALA A 199 26.23 -30.67 -13.99
N GLU A 200 25.61 -30.37 -12.85
CA GLU A 200 26.25 -30.44 -11.53
C GLU A 200 26.41 -31.87 -11.00
N GLY A 201 25.77 -32.88 -11.62
CA GLY A 201 25.90 -34.30 -11.25
C GLY A 201 25.19 -34.69 -9.96
N ARG A 202 24.29 -33.83 -9.41
CA ARG A 202 23.55 -34.08 -8.15
C ARG A 202 22.05 -33.75 -8.29
N ASP A 203 21.26 -34.34 -7.45
CA ASP A 203 19.85 -33.97 -7.32
C ASP A 203 19.71 -32.70 -6.44
N PRO A 204 18.68 -31.88 -6.65
CA PRO A 204 18.46 -30.68 -5.83
C PRO A 204 17.92 -31.05 -4.45
N THR A 205 18.13 -30.18 -3.50
CA THR A 205 17.36 -30.17 -2.26
C THR A 205 15.97 -29.55 -2.49
N LEU A 206 15.03 -29.80 -1.58
CA LEU A 206 13.73 -29.15 -1.58
C LEU A 206 13.90 -27.63 -1.46
N THR A 207 14.83 -27.16 -0.62
CA THR A 207 15.10 -25.73 -0.44
C THR A 207 15.59 -25.07 -1.71
N GLU A 208 16.47 -25.70 -2.49
CA GLU A 208 16.94 -25.15 -3.77
C GLU A 208 15.78 -24.92 -4.75
N ILE A 209 14.86 -25.88 -4.87
CA ILE A 209 13.69 -25.73 -5.74
C ILE A 209 12.76 -24.62 -5.22
N ARG A 210 12.53 -24.52 -3.90
CA ARG A 210 11.72 -23.46 -3.29
C ARG A 210 12.35 -22.07 -3.45
N VAL A 211 13.66 -21.97 -3.32
CA VAL A 211 14.41 -20.72 -3.54
C VAL A 211 14.29 -20.28 -5.02
N LEU A 212 14.46 -21.21 -5.97
CA LEU A 212 14.28 -20.91 -7.40
C LEU A 212 12.82 -20.55 -7.72
N ASP A 213 11.83 -21.25 -7.13
CA ASP A 213 10.40 -20.96 -7.25
C ASP A 213 10.10 -19.52 -6.83
N THR A 214 10.73 -19.05 -5.74
CA THR A 214 10.59 -17.69 -5.25
C THR A 214 11.31 -16.68 -6.16
N TYR A 215 12.59 -16.91 -6.47
CA TYR A 215 13.37 -16.00 -7.30
C TYR A 215 12.78 -15.81 -8.71
N TRP A 216 12.25 -16.88 -9.33
CA TRP A 216 11.68 -16.84 -10.68
C TRP A 216 10.17 -16.57 -10.70
N SER A 217 9.58 -16.31 -9.54
CA SER A 217 8.17 -15.92 -9.44
C SER A 217 7.93 -14.59 -10.14
N ASP A 218 6.71 -14.35 -10.57
CA ASP A 218 6.30 -13.09 -11.20
C ASP A 218 6.46 -11.91 -10.23
N HIS A 219 6.21 -12.15 -8.94
CA HIS A 219 6.34 -11.12 -7.91
C HIS A 219 7.78 -10.62 -7.73
N CYS A 220 8.79 -11.53 -7.71
CA CYS A 220 10.19 -11.16 -7.47
C CYS A 220 10.92 -10.69 -8.72
N ARG A 221 10.64 -11.28 -9.88
CA ARG A 221 11.41 -11.06 -11.11
C ARG A 221 10.61 -10.48 -12.28
N HIS A 222 9.35 -10.08 -12.03
CA HIS A 222 8.51 -9.50 -13.06
C HIS A 222 8.48 -10.35 -14.34
N SER A 223 8.37 -11.68 -14.18
CA SER A 223 8.53 -12.63 -15.29
C SER A 223 7.52 -12.40 -16.42
N THR A 224 6.32 -11.92 -16.11
CA THR A 224 5.33 -11.50 -17.09
C THR A 224 5.81 -10.27 -17.88
N PHE A 225 6.37 -9.28 -17.21
CA PHE A 225 6.92 -8.07 -17.88
C PHE A 225 8.17 -8.36 -18.72
N HIS A 226 8.91 -9.43 -18.42
CA HIS A 226 10.05 -9.89 -19.18
C HIS A 226 9.70 -10.88 -20.31
N THR A 227 8.43 -11.30 -20.44
CA THR A 227 7.96 -12.16 -21.54
C THR A 227 8.18 -11.45 -22.89
N GLU A 228 8.74 -12.17 -23.86
CA GLU A 228 8.99 -11.67 -25.21
C GLU A 228 7.69 -11.60 -26.01
N LEU A 229 7.38 -10.43 -26.55
CA LEU A 229 6.22 -10.22 -27.43
C LEU A 229 6.64 -10.49 -28.88
N ASP A 230 6.31 -11.67 -29.40
CA ASP A 230 6.63 -12.10 -30.76
C ASP A 230 5.93 -11.25 -31.81
N SER A 231 4.71 -10.81 -31.51
CA SER A 231 3.93 -9.88 -32.33
C SER A 231 3.04 -8.99 -31.49
N VAL A 232 2.84 -7.75 -31.94
CA VAL A 232 1.88 -6.80 -31.36
C VAL A 232 1.00 -6.28 -32.48
N ASP A 233 -0.25 -6.73 -32.50
CA ASP A 233 -1.23 -6.35 -33.51
C ASP A 233 -2.16 -5.27 -32.92
N ILE A 234 -2.29 -4.11 -33.60
CA ILE A 234 -3.03 -2.95 -33.10
C ILE A 234 -4.04 -2.50 -34.17
N GLU A 235 -5.33 -2.45 -33.81
CA GLU A 235 -6.39 -2.04 -34.73
C GLU A 235 -6.53 -0.51 -34.82
N ASP A 236 -6.34 0.23 -33.72
CA ASP A 236 -6.48 1.68 -33.67
C ASP A 236 -5.25 2.40 -34.25
N ASP A 237 -5.44 3.35 -35.16
CA ASP A 237 -4.36 4.04 -35.87
C ASP A 237 -3.55 4.96 -34.95
N ARG A 238 -4.19 5.58 -33.94
CA ARG A 238 -3.53 6.44 -32.98
C ARG A 238 -2.59 5.61 -32.04
N ILE A 239 -3.06 4.47 -31.56
CA ILE A 239 -2.24 3.56 -30.73
C ILE A 239 -1.13 2.95 -31.59
N ARG A 240 -1.39 2.66 -32.86
CA ARG A 240 -0.38 2.19 -33.82
C ARG A 240 0.72 3.25 -34.03
N SER A 241 0.37 4.53 -34.13
CA SER A 241 1.35 5.62 -34.20
C SER A 241 2.22 5.69 -32.94
N ALA A 242 1.67 5.46 -31.75
CA ALA A 242 2.44 5.38 -30.51
C ALA A 242 3.39 4.17 -30.50
N TRP A 243 2.96 3.03 -31.03
CA TRP A 243 3.81 1.85 -31.23
C TRP A 243 4.97 2.13 -32.19
N GLU A 244 4.74 2.80 -33.31
CA GLU A 244 5.78 3.21 -34.25
C GLU A 244 6.77 4.18 -33.61
N ARG A 245 6.30 5.11 -32.78
CA ARG A 245 7.13 6.01 -31.96
C ARG A 245 8.01 5.23 -31.00
N TYR A 246 7.48 4.20 -30.32
CA TYR A 246 8.27 3.29 -29.49
C TYR A 246 9.35 2.56 -30.29
N LEU A 247 9.03 1.99 -31.47
CA LEU A 247 10.02 1.33 -32.33
C LEU A 247 11.09 2.31 -32.81
N ALA A 248 10.75 3.58 -33.08
CA ALA A 248 11.70 4.62 -33.40
C ALA A 248 12.68 4.91 -32.25
N LEU A 249 12.15 4.97 -30.98
CA LEU A 249 12.99 5.12 -29.78
C LEU A 249 13.97 3.95 -29.61
N ARG A 250 13.52 2.71 -29.87
CA ARG A 250 14.43 1.55 -29.84
C ARG A 250 15.60 1.70 -30.79
N ARG A 251 15.34 2.20 -32.03
CA ARG A 251 16.41 2.50 -33.02
C ARG A 251 17.32 3.64 -32.53
N GLU A 252 16.73 4.73 -32.01
CA GLU A 252 17.47 5.88 -31.46
C GLU A 252 18.42 5.47 -30.32
N LEU A 253 18.00 4.52 -29.49
CA LEU A 253 18.73 4.04 -28.31
C LEU A 253 19.61 2.80 -28.58
N GLY A 254 19.68 2.30 -29.81
CA GLY A 254 20.49 1.13 -30.17
C GLY A 254 20.02 -0.17 -29.51
N ARG A 255 18.68 -0.39 -29.40
CA ARG A 255 18.08 -1.53 -28.72
C ARG A 255 17.33 -2.50 -29.65
N THR A 256 17.58 -2.42 -30.95
CA THR A 256 16.86 -3.22 -31.97
C THR A 256 17.18 -4.73 -31.88
N ASP A 257 18.32 -5.09 -31.33
CA ASP A 257 18.78 -6.46 -31.09
C ASP A 257 18.22 -7.11 -29.82
N ARG A 258 17.56 -6.33 -28.97
CA ARG A 258 16.94 -6.84 -27.76
C ARG A 258 15.49 -7.28 -28.04
N PRO A 259 14.92 -8.25 -27.29
CA PRO A 259 13.52 -8.61 -27.43
C PRO A 259 12.59 -7.46 -27.07
N VAL A 260 11.40 -7.45 -27.64
CA VAL A 260 10.30 -6.57 -27.23
C VAL A 260 9.62 -7.18 -26.03
N THR A 261 9.56 -6.43 -24.92
CA THR A 261 8.92 -6.86 -23.67
C THR A 261 8.13 -5.71 -23.06
N LEU A 262 7.20 -5.99 -22.16
CA LEU A 262 6.51 -4.94 -21.39
C LEU A 262 7.50 -4.11 -20.56
N MET A 263 8.56 -4.73 -20.01
CA MET A 263 9.61 -4.04 -19.28
C MET A 263 10.40 -3.05 -20.15
N ASP A 264 10.65 -3.40 -21.42
CA ASP A 264 11.30 -2.45 -22.37
C ASP A 264 10.37 -1.26 -22.65
N LEU A 265 9.06 -1.50 -22.86
CA LEU A 265 8.06 -0.46 -23.02
C LEU A 265 7.99 0.47 -21.81
N ALA A 266 7.96 -0.09 -20.58
CA ALA A 266 7.87 0.67 -19.35
C ALA A 266 9.10 1.58 -19.10
N THR A 267 10.30 1.13 -19.48
CA THR A 267 11.56 1.80 -19.12
C THR A 267 12.15 2.67 -20.22
N ILE A 268 11.72 2.52 -21.47
CA ILE A 268 12.33 3.21 -22.62
C ILE A 268 12.13 4.73 -22.57
N GLY A 269 11.01 5.22 -21.99
CA GLY A 269 10.73 6.65 -21.85
C GLY A 269 11.78 7.38 -21.02
N ALA A 270 12.13 6.83 -19.85
CA ALA A 270 13.18 7.40 -19.00
C ALA A 270 14.54 7.43 -19.72
N ARG A 271 14.91 6.34 -20.41
CA ARG A 271 16.15 6.27 -21.18
C ARG A 271 16.21 7.33 -22.28
N ALA A 272 15.11 7.53 -23.01
CA ALA A 272 15.00 8.53 -24.07
C ALA A 272 15.11 9.96 -23.53
N LEU A 273 14.36 10.27 -22.47
CA LEU A 273 14.39 11.59 -21.86
C LEU A 273 15.72 11.89 -21.18
N LYS A 274 16.39 10.89 -20.58
CA LYS A 274 17.75 11.03 -20.06
C LYS A 274 18.74 11.35 -21.18
N LYS A 275 18.69 10.64 -22.32
CA LYS A 275 19.56 10.92 -23.49
C LYS A 275 19.36 12.33 -24.02
N ARG A 276 18.15 12.89 -23.89
CA ARG A 276 17.79 14.29 -24.23
C ARG A 276 18.18 15.31 -23.15
N GLY A 277 18.80 14.88 -22.04
CA GLY A 277 19.28 15.76 -20.98
C GLY A 277 18.22 16.27 -20.01
N LEU A 278 17.03 15.68 -19.98
CA LEU A 278 15.91 16.13 -19.15
C LEU A 278 15.88 15.53 -17.72
N LEU A 279 16.65 14.47 -17.44
CA LEU A 279 16.68 13.77 -16.16
C LEU A 279 18.00 13.94 -15.40
N THR A 280 18.49 15.18 -15.30
CA THR A 280 19.80 15.47 -14.67
C THR A 280 19.81 15.23 -13.16
N HIS A 281 18.64 15.21 -12.53
CA HIS A 281 18.43 14.99 -11.10
C HIS A 281 18.25 13.51 -10.74
N TRP A 282 18.05 12.61 -11.70
CA TRP A 282 17.88 11.17 -11.46
C TRP A 282 19.19 10.53 -10.98
N VAL A 283 19.12 9.80 -9.86
CA VAL A 283 20.25 9.06 -9.29
C VAL A 283 20.10 7.58 -9.64
N GLU A 284 20.87 7.11 -10.61
CA GLU A 284 20.94 5.68 -10.94
C GLU A 284 21.84 4.95 -9.93
N SER A 285 21.38 3.80 -9.45
CA SER A 285 22.09 2.94 -8.51
C SER A 285 21.76 1.47 -8.78
N GLU A 286 22.60 0.56 -8.29
CA GLU A 286 22.30 -0.87 -8.23
C GLU A 286 21.27 -1.18 -7.10
N GLU A 287 21.07 -0.26 -6.16
CA GLU A 287 19.99 -0.30 -5.18
C GLU A 287 18.74 0.33 -5.82
N VAL A 288 17.80 -0.51 -6.26
CA VAL A 288 16.64 -0.11 -7.09
C VAL A 288 15.30 -0.17 -6.34
N ASN A 289 15.32 -0.44 -5.04
CA ASN A 289 14.08 -0.64 -4.25
C ASN A 289 13.20 0.61 -4.21
N ALA A 290 13.78 1.80 -4.27
CA ALA A 290 13.05 3.07 -4.34
C ALA A 290 13.58 3.99 -5.43
N CYS A 291 12.69 4.78 -6.05
CA CYS A 291 13.06 5.89 -6.92
C CYS A 291 13.88 6.91 -6.15
N THR A 292 14.98 7.39 -6.70
CA THR A 292 15.85 8.36 -6.05
C THR A 292 16.16 9.53 -6.96
N VAL A 293 15.94 10.75 -6.48
CA VAL A 293 16.32 11.99 -7.18
C VAL A 293 17.17 12.87 -6.26
N ARG A 294 18.16 13.56 -6.85
CA ARG A 294 18.95 14.57 -6.13
C ARG A 294 18.18 15.88 -6.06
N ILE A 295 18.12 16.46 -4.87
CA ILE A 295 17.49 17.74 -4.62
C ILE A 295 18.44 18.70 -3.90
N SER A 296 18.15 19.99 -3.96
CA SER A 296 18.81 21.01 -3.15
C SER A 296 17.83 21.48 -2.08
N ALA A 297 18.07 21.12 -0.82
CA ALA A 297 17.27 21.57 0.29
C ALA A 297 17.81 22.89 0.85
N ASP A 298 16.93 23.88 0.98
CA ASP A 298 17.23 25.13 1.70
C ASP A 298 17.15 24.85 3.21
N ILE A 299 18.28 24.93 3.90
CA ILE A 299 18.38 24.72 5.34
C ILE A 299 19.02 25.96 5.95
N ASP A 300 18.28 26.70 6.75
CA ASP A 300 18.71 27.96 7.36
C ASP A 300 19.27 28.97 6.33
N GLY A 301 18.67 29.01 5.12
CA GLY A 301 19.09 29.88 4.02
C GLY A 301 20.30 29.35 3.23
N GLN A 302 20.72 28.13 3.44
CA GLN A 302 21.82 27.49 2.69
C GLN A 302 21.32 26.26 1.92
N LEU A 303 21.61 26.21 0.63
CA LEU A 303 21.32 25.06 -0.21
C LEU A 303 22.27 23.91 0.11
N ARG A 304 21.74 22.74 0.48
CA ARG A 304 22.49 21.52 0.77
C ARG A 304 22.01 20.39 -0.13
N PRO A 305 22.92 19.49 -0.57
CA PRO A 305 22.55 18.32 -1.39
C PRO A 305 21.86 17.26 -0.55
N TRP A 306 20.65 16.86 -0.96
CA TRP A 306 19.84 15.81 -0.38
C TRP A 306 19.39 14.83 -1.46
N LEU A 307 18.98 13.64 -1.03
CA LEU A 307 18.26 12.68 -1.85
C LEU A 307 16.80 12.66 -1.40
N LEU A 308 15.88 12.77 -2.36
CA LEU A 308 14.48 12.48 -2.19
C LEU A 308 14.23 11.09 -2.77
N LEU A 309 13.65 10.21 -1.94
CA LEU A 309 13.28 8.87 -2.34
C LEU A 309 11.76 8.74 -2.30
N PHE A 310 11.20 7.98 -3.23
CA PHE A 310 9.77 7.68 -3.22
C PHE A 310 9.53 6.27 -3.76
N LYS A 311 8.46 5.65 -3.25
CA LYS A 311 8.09 4.28 -3.58
C LYS A 311 6.57 4.15 -3.55
N ASN A 312 6.02 3.41 -4.49
CA ASN A 312 4.69 2.83 -4.40
C ASN A 312 4.82 1.30 -4.32
N GLU A 313 4.01 0.69 -3.48
CA GLU A 313 3.96 -0.75 -3.29
C GLU A 313 2.52 -1.24 -3.26
N THR A 314 2.30 -2.47 -3.67
CA THR A 314 0.99 -3.11 -3.73
C THR A 314 0.95 -4.39 -2.90
N HIS A 315 -0.16 -4.62 -2.21
CA HIS A 315 -0.36 -5.81 -1.37
C HIS A 315 -1.77 -6.38 -1.56
N ASN A 316 -2.13 -6.63 -2.82
CA ASN A 316 -3.50 -6.93 -3.25
C ASN A 316 -4.02 -8.26 -2.72
N HIS A 317 -3.30 -9.36 -2.96
CA HIS A 317 -3.71 -10.70 -2.56
C HIS A 317 -3.78 -10.90 -1.05
N PRO A 318 -2.75 -10.55 -0.26
CA PRO A 318 -2.85 -10.70 1.19
C PRO A 318 -3.97 -9.85 1.80
N THR A 319 -4.22 -8.62 1.29
CA THR A 319 -5.32 -7.78 1.76
C THR A 319 -6.70 -8.35 1.39
N GLU A 320 -6.80 -9.08 0.29
CA GLU A 320 -8.05 -9.76 -0.09
C GLU A 320 -8.43 -10.89 0.88
N ILE A 321 -7.45 -11.65 1.40
CA ILE A 321 -7.69 -12.82 2.25
C ILE A 321 -7.65 -12.51 3.75
N GLU A 322 -6.80 -11.58 4.16
CA GLU A 322 -6.69 -11.06 5.53
C GLU A 322 -6.47 -9.54 5.46
N PRO A 323 -7.57 -8.75 5.42
CA PRO A 323 -7.50 -7.33 5.06
C PRO A 323 -6.71 -6.46 6.03
N PHE A 324 -6.77 -6.74 7.34
CA PHE A 324 -6.09 -5.94 8.35
C PHE A 324 -4.57 -6.05 8.24
N GLY A 325 -4.02 -7.26 8.32
CA GLY A 325 -2.59 -7.51 8.25
C GLY A 325 -2.03 -7.25 6.85
N GLY A 326 -2.80 -7.59 5.80
CA GLY A 326 -2.40 -7.32 4.42
C GLY A 326 -2.20 -5.84 4.14
N ALA A 327 -3.11 -4.97 4.58
CA ALA A 327 -2.99 -3.52 4.43
C ALA A 327 -1.91 -2.92 5.35
N ALA A 328 -1.74 -3.45 6.58
CA ALA A 328 -0.66 -3.07 7.48
C ALA A 328 0.71 -3.38 6.86
N THR A 329 0.87 -4.56 6.27
CA THR A 329 2.11 -4.97 5.59
C THR A 329 2.36 -4.16 4.32
N CYS A 330 1.33 -3.72 3.61
CA CYS A 330 1.46 -2.84 2.43
C CYS A 330 2.25 -1.58 2.78
N ILE A 331 1.87 -0.86 3.84
CA ILE A 331 2.59 0.35 4.25
C ILE A 331 3.95 0.01 4.87
N GLY A 332 4.09 -1.08 5.62
CA GLY A 332 5.36 -1.54 6.17
C GLY A 332 6.40 -1.79 5.08
N GLY A 333 6.06 -2.54 4.02
CA GLY A 333 6.93 -2.76 2.86
C GLY A 333 7.28 -1.46 2.14
N ALA A 334 6.28 -0.58 1.90
CA ALA A 334 6.51 0.71 1.28
C ALA A 334 7.49 1.60 2.07
N ILE A 335 7.54 1.49 3.41
CA ILE A 335 8.50 2.20 4.27
C ILE A 335 9.92 1.62 4.11
N ARG A 336 10.06 0.28 4.13
CA ARG A 336 11.37 -0.37 4.13
C ARG A 336 12.13 -0.21 2.83
N ASP A 337 11.45 -0.09 1.70
CA ASP A 337 12.08 0.11 0.41
C ASP A 337 12.95 1.40 0.35
N PRO A 338 12.44 2.61 0.66
CA PRO A 338 13.29 3.78 0.78
C PRO A 338 14.30 3.70 1.93
N LEU A 339 13.97 2.96 2.99
CA LEU A 339 14.87 2.74 4.12
C LEU A 339 16.12 1.94 3.68
N SER A 340 15.98 1.00 2.74
CA SER A 340 17.12 0.31 2.13
C SER A 340 18.06 1.29 1.42
N GLY A 341 17.50 2.39 0.86
CA GLY A 341 18.26 3.53 0.35
C GLY A 341 18.70 4.55 1.41
N ARG A 342 18.57 4.26 2.72
CA ARG A 342 18.85 5.10 3.90
C ARG A 342 17.91 6.32 4.00
N GLY A 343 16.82 6.36 3.21
CA GLY A 343 15.83 7.42 3.27
C GLY A 343 14.94 7.32 4.52
N TYR A 344 14.79 8.41 5.27
CA TYR A 344 13.80 8.50 6.34
C TYR A 344 12.42 8.83 5.74
N VAL A 345 11.48 7.88 5.85
CA VAL A 345 10.11 8.05 5.36
C VAL A 345 9.33 8.96 6.31
N TYR A 346 8.71 10.00 5.76
CA TYR A 346 8.05 11.04 6.56
C TYR A 346 6.64 11.41 6.11
N GLN A 347 6.17 10.88 4.98
CA GLN A 347 4.78 11.04 4.53
C GLN A 347 4.33 9.87 3.68
N ALA A 348 3.07 9.45 3.85
CA ALA A 348 2.44 8.38 3.10
C ALA A 348 1.18 8.84 2.37
N MET A 349 0.86 8.14 1.28
CA MET A 349 -0.38 8.21 0.52
C MET A 349 -0.97 6.81 0.40
N ARG A 350 -2.31 6.68 0.51
CA ARG A 350 -3.02 5.43 0.28
C ARG A 350 -4.04 5.62 -0.85
N VAL A 351 -3.92 4.80 -1.90
CA VAL A 351 -4.88 4.77 -3.02
C VAL A 351 -5.34 3.33 -3.21
N THR A 352 -6.65 3.09 -3.11
CA THR A 352 -7.20 1.73 -3.13
C THR A 352 -8.35 1.60 -4.13
N GLY A 353 -8.67 0.37 -4.51
CA GLY A 353 -9.80 0.05 -5.37
C GLY A 353 -10.62 -1.11 -4.82
N ALA A 354 -11.93 -0.95 -4.78
CA ALA A 354 -12.91 -1.94 -4.30
C ALA A 354 -14.14 -1.98 -5.21
N ALA A 355 -14.94 -3.04 -5.09
CA ALA A 355 -16.33 -2.98 -5.55
C ALA A 355 -17.17 -2.22 -4.51
N ASP A 356 -18.44 -1.93 -4.84
CA ASP A 356 -19.35 -1.18 -3.94
C ASP A 356 -19.46 -1.88 -2.58
N PRO A 357 -18.98 -1.27 -1.48
CA PRO A 357 -18.99 -1.88 -0.15
C PRO A 357 -20.38 -1.92 0.50
N ARG A 358 -21.37 -1.27 -0.11
CA ARG A 358 -22.76 -1.26 0.36
C ARG A 358 -23.56 -2.48 -0.12
N ARG A 359 -22.97 -3.32 -0.99
CA ARG A 359 -23.64 -4.55 -1.49
C ARG A 359 -24.07 -5.44 -0.33
N PRO A 360 -25.26 -6.06 -0.43
CA PRO A 360 -25.72 -7.03 0.55
C PRO A 360 -24.75 -8.19 0.74
N LEU A 361 -24.64 -8.71 1.98
CA LEU A 361 -23.76 -9.86 2.26
C LEU A 361 -24.13 -11.11 1.43
N SER A 362 -25.40 -11.24 1.03
CA SER A 362 -25.90 -12.33 0.17
C SER A 362 -25.31 -12.32 -1.25
N GLU A 363 -24.72 -11.19 -1.69
CA GLU A 363 -24.06 -11.06 -2.99
C GLU A 363 -22.57 -11.37 -2.93
N THR A 364 -22.04 -11.74 -1.74
CA THR A 364 -20.64 -12.11 -1.59
C THR A 364 -20.32 -13.36 -2.41
N LEU A 365 -19.28 -13.27 -3.26
CA LEU A 365 -18.84 -14.39 -4.07
C LEU A 365 -18.35 -15.57 -3.22
N PRO A 366 -18.59 -16.81 -3.61
CA PRO A 366 -18.04 -17.98 -2.94
C PRO A 366 -16.51 -17.88 -2.80
N GLY A 367 -15.99 -18.19 -1.61
CA GLY A 367 -14.54 -18.10 -1.34
C GLY A 367 -13.98 -16.68 -1.21
N LYS A 368 -14.85 -15.68 -1.03
CA LYS A 368 -14.47 -14.29 -0.82
C LYS A 368 -14.98 -13.77 0.53
N LEU A 369 -14.32 -12.76 1.05
CA LEU A 369 -14.86 -11.94 2.13
C LEU A 369 -15.84 -10.89 1.55
N PRO A 370 -16.84 -10.42 2.34
CA PRO A 370 -17.70 -9.31 1.93
C PRO A 370 -16.90 -8.05 1.63
N GLN A 371 -17.29 -7.28 0.61
CA GLN A 371 -16.59 -6.03 0.25
C GLN A 371 -16.52 -5.05 1.43
N ARG A 372 -17.61 -4.93 2.20
CA ARG A 372 -17.64 -4.13 3.42
C ARG A 372 -16.55 -4.53 4.42
N THR A 373 -16.40 -5.82 4.69
CA THR A 373 -15.37 -6.37 5.58
C THR A 373 -13.97 -6.06 5.07
N ILE A 374 -13.73 -6.25 3.76
CA ILE A 374 -12.42 -5.98 3.15
C ILE A 374 -12.05 -4.50 3.30
N VAL A 375 -12.93 -3.56 2.90
CA VAL A 375 -12.59 -2.14 2.88
C VAL A 375 -12.39 -1.58 4.29
N THR A 376 -13.24 -1.96 5.26
CA THR A 376 -13.17 -1.44 6.64
C THR A 376 -11.99 -1.99 7.41
N ALA A 377 -11.71 -3.30 7.29
CA ALA A 377 -10.56 -3.93 7.96
C ALA A 377 -9.23 -3.51 7.33
N ALA A 378 -9.16 -3.35 6.00
CA ALA A 378 -7.96 -2.83 5.33
C ALA A 378 -7.65 -1.38 5.74
N ALA A 379 -8.67 -0.51 5.81
CA ALA A 379 -8.48 0.85 6.31
C ALA A 379 -8.00 0.87 7.77
N ALA A 380 -8.56 -0.01 8.62
CA ALA A 380 -8.14 -0.15 10.01
C ALA A 380 -6.69 -0.65 10.13
N GLY A 381 -6.28 -1.65 9.34
CA GLY A 381 -4.92 -2.20 9.35
C GLY A 381 -3.87 -1.19 8.91
N TYR A 382 -4.09 -0.53 7.78
CA TYR A 382 -3.16 0.50 7.28
C TYR A 382 -3.03 1.67 8.26
N SER A 383 -4.16 2.20 8.76
CA SER A 383 -4.14 3.32 9.71
C SER A 383 -3.51 2.93 11.05
N ALA A 384 -3.80 1.74 11.58
CA ALA A 384 -3.20 1.26 12.81
C ALA A 384 -1.68 1.17 12.71
N TYR A 385 -1.16 0.65 11.59
CA TYR A 385 0.28 0.55 11.36
C TYR A 385 0.93 1.93 11.22
N GLY A 386 0.40 2.79 10.33
CA GLY A 386 0.92 4.14 10.09
C GLY A 386 0.92 5.00 11.36
N ASN A 387 -0.19 4.98 12.11
CA ASN A 387 -0.33 5.74 13.35
C ASN A 387 0.67 5.28 14.43
N GLN A 388 0.92 3.96 14.57
CA GLN A 388 1.89 3.40 15.53
C GLN A 388 3.34 3.71 15.13
N VAL A 389 3.67 3.65 13.83
CA VAL A 389 5.01 4.07 13.33
C VAL A 389 5.21 5.57 13.54
N GLY A 390 4.15 6.35 13.60
CA GLY A 390 4.20 7.82 13.62
C GLY A 390 4.50 8.38 12.24
N LEU A 391 3.88 7.81 11.20
CA LEU A 391 3.96 8.24 9.81
C LEU A 391 2.65 8.90 9.39
N PRO A 392 2.66 10.22 9.04
CA PRO A 392 1.45 10.89 8.61
C PRO A 392 0.97 10.38 7.24
N ALA A 393 -0.32 10.01 7.16
CA ALA A 393 -0.98 9.75 5.89
C ALA A 393 -1.54 11.08 5.34
N GLY A 394 -0.81 11.71 4.43
CA GLY A 394 -1.15 13.02 3.87
C GLY A 394 -2.38 12.99 2.95
N LEU A 395 -2.58 11.89 2.21
CA LEU A 395 -3.73 11.71 1.33
C LEU A 395 -4.19 10.25 1.36
N VAL A 396 -5.49 10.03 1.55
CA VAL A 396 -6.13 8.71 1.52
C VAL A 396 -7.35 8.77 0.62
N ASP A 397 -7.40 7.89 -0.38
CA ASP A 397 -8.53 7.80 -1.29
C ASP A 397 -8.85 6.35 -1.66
N GLU A 398 -10.11 6.09 -2.01
CA GLU A 398 -10.59 4.79 -2.43
C GLU A 398 -11.50 4.94 -3.65
N LEU A 399 -11.20 4.20 -4.72
CA LEU A 399 -11.96 4.13 -5.96
C LEU A 399 -12.89 2.93 -5.96
N TYR A 400 -14.07 3.09 -6.53
CA TYR A 400 -15.05 2.04 -6.63
C TYR A 400 -15.35 1.69 -8.09
N HIS A 401 -15.17 0.42 -8.44
CA HIS A 401 -15.46 -0.14 -9.75
C HIS A 401 -15.82 -1.62 -9.62
N ASP A 402 -16.85 -2.07 -10.33
CA ASP A 402 -17.36 -3.45 -10.23
C ASP A 402 -16.30 -4.53 -10.50
N GLY A 403 -15.35 -4.26 -11.36
CA GLY A 403 -14.24 -5.18 -11.66
C GLY A 403 -13.37 -5.52 -10.44
N TYR A 404 -13.29 -4.65 -9.43
CA TYR A 404 -12.55 -4.95 -8.20
C TYR A 404 -13.22 -5.99 -7.29
N VAL A 405 -14.43 -6.49 -7.65
CA VAL A 405 -14.98 -7.70 -7.02
C VAL A 405 -14.11 -8.93 -7.29
N ALA A 406 -13.37 -8.94 -8.41
CA ALA A 406 -12.42 -10.00 -8.73
C ALA A 406 -11.31 -10.08 -7.67
N LYS A 407 -10.68 -8.93 -7.40
CA LYS A 407 -9.66 -8.76 -6.36
C LYS A 407 -9.54 -7.31 -5.93
N ARG A 408 -9.27 -7.11 -4.65
CA ARG A 408 -8.94 -5.80 -4.09
C ARG A 408 -7.67 -5.22 -4.72
N MET A 409 -7.65 -3.90 -4.93
CA MET A 409 -6.43 -3.13 -5.16
C MET A 409 -6.05 -2.40 -3.87
N GLU A 410 -4.90 -2.73 -3.28
CA GLU A 410 -4.34 -2.06 -2.11
C GLU A 410 -2.97 -1.50 -2.46
N VAL A 411 -2.85 -0.17 -2.49
CA VAL A 411 -1.61 0.53 -2.87
C VAL A 411 -1.26 1.56 -1.82
N GLY A 412 -0.01 1.48 -1.34
CA GLY A 412 0.63 2.49 -0.51
C GLY A 412 1.74 3.19 -1.28
N ALA A 413 1.86 4.50 -1.12
CA ALA A 413 2.97 5.27 -1.66
C ALA A 413 3.58 6.15 -0.58
N VAL A 414 4.90 6.32 -0.58
CA VAL A 414 5.62 7.07 0.44
C VAL A 414 6.68 7.99 -0.14
N VAL A 415 7.03 9.01 0.63
CA VAL A 415 8.16 9.89 0.35
C VAL A 415 9.14 9.85 1.51
N ALA A 416 10.43 9.78 1.18
CA ALA A 416 11.53 9.77 2.12
C ALA A 416 12.61 10.78 1.72
N ALA A 417 13.42 11.21 2.67
CA ALA A 417 14.55 12.10 2.39
C ALA A 417 15.76 11.75 3.27
N VAL A 418 16.94 12.05 2.74
CA VAL A 418 18.21 11.85 3.46
C VAL A 418 19.28 12.82 2.93
N PRO A 419 20.18 13.37 3.78
CA PRO A 419 21.38 14.08 3.32
C PRO A 419 22.22 13.17 2.41
N GLU A 420 22.69 13.68 1.26
CA GLU A 420 23.42 12.86 0.29
C GLU A 420 24.70 12.24 0.89
N ASP A 421 25.37 12.93 1.80
CA ASP A 421 26.61 12.48 2.45
C ASP A 421 26.39 11.40 3.53
N HIS A 422 25.11 11.07 3.87
CA HIS A 422 24.79 9.94 4.75
C HIS A 422 24.69 8.61 4.00
N VAL A 423 24.64 8.63 2.67
CA VAL A 423 24.41 7.43 1.86
C VAL A 423 25.71 6.95 1.24
N ARG A 424 26.21 5.82 1.75
CA ARG A 424 27.33 5.09 1.16
C ARG A 424 26.76 4.05 0.17
N ARG A 425 27.25 4.04 -1.05
CA ARG A 425 26.85 3.08 -2.11
C ARG A 425 28.10 2.42 -2.68
N GLU A 426 28.51 1.35 -2.03
CA GLU A 426 29.70 0.60 -2.39
C GLU A 426 29.35 -0.86 -2.68
N ARG A 427 30.06 -1.49 -3.61
CA ARG A 427 29.93 -2.92 -3.82
C ARG A 427 30.48 -3.67 -2.63
N PRO A 428 29.75 -4.68 -2.10
CA PRO A 428 30.29 -5.57 -1.08
C PRO A 428 31.54 -6.30 -1.57
N GLU A 429 32.49 -6.48 -0.67
CA GLU A 429 33.76 -7.15 -0.93
C GLU A 429 33.87 -8.45 -0.14
N PRO A 430 34.63 -9.46 -0.64
CA PRO A 430 34.85 -10.69 0.11
C PRO A 430 35.35 -10.41 1.54
N GLY A 431 34.73 -11.01 2.53
CA GLY A 431 35.00 -10.77 3.95
C GLY A 431 34.01 -9.84 4.65
N ASP A 432 33.26 -8.98 3.91
CA ASP A 432 32.18 -8.18 4.48
C ASP A 432 31.11 -9.07 5.13
N ARG A 433 30.41 -8.52 6.11
CA ARG A 433 29.39 -9.21 6.89
C ARG A 433 28.00 -8.68 6.58
N VAL A 434 27.02 -9.59 6.58
CA VAL A 434 25.61 -9.20 6.47
C VAL A 434 24.97 -9.29 7.85
N LEU A 435 24.43 -8.17 8.31
CA LEU A 435 23.64 -8.06 9.52
C LEU A 435 22.15 -8.21 9.17
N LEU A 436 21.45 -9.10 9.86
CA LEU A 436 20.00 -9.10 9.95
C LEU A 436 19.60 -8.20 11.12
N LEU A 437 18.81 -7.18 10.82
CA LEU A 437 18.35 -6.15 11.75
C LEU A 437 16.85 -6.27 11.96
N GLY A 438 16.38 -6.11 13.21
CA GLY A 438 14.95 -6.04 13.52
C GLY A 438 14.33 -7.35 13.99
N GLY A 439 13.14 -7.67 13.48
CA GLY A 439 12.29 -8.74 13.97
C GLY A 439 12.84 -10.15 13.83
N ARG A 440 12.16 -11.10 14.47
CA ARG A 440 12.50 -12.54 14.41
C ARG A 440 11.73 -13.24 13.28
N THR A 441 12.25 -14.37 12.82
CA THR A 441 11.68 -15.21 11.76
C THR A 441 10.66 -16.20 12.30
N GLY A 442 9.48 -16.25 11.72
CA GLY A 442 8.42 -17.24 11.98
C GLY A 442 7.98 -17.94 10.69
N ARG A 443 6.81 -18.59 10.69
CA ARG A 443 6.18 -19.18 9.49
C ARG A 443 5.35 -18.18 8.69
N ASP A 444 5.19 -16.99 9.19
CA ASP A 444 4.44 -15.92 8.54
C ASP A 444 5.05 -15.58 7.18
N GLY A 445 4.20 -15.51 6.15
CA GLY A 445 4.59 -15.21 4.78
C GLY A 445 5.33 -16.33 4.04
N CYS A 446 5.45 -17.55 4.60
CA CYS A 446 6.06 -18.67 3.87
C CYS A 446 5.27 -18.98 2.59
N GLY A 447 5.87 -18.68 1.44
CA GLY A 447 5.24 -18.83 0.14
C GLY A 447 4.35 -17.65 -0.29
N GLY A 448 4.42 -16.49 0.36
CA GLY A 448 3.65 -15.30 0.01
C GLY A 448 3.94 -14.81 -1.42
N ALA A 449 5.19 -14.71 -1.82
CA ALA A 449 5.59 -14.33 -3.18
C ALA A 449 5.07 -15.29 -4.24
N THR A 450 5.19 -16.60 -4.00
CA THR A 450 4.70 -17.64 -4.92
C THR A 450 3.18 -17.72 -4.92
N GLY A 451 2.52 -17.54 -3.76
CA GLY A 451 1.07 -17.45 -3.61
C GLY A 451 0.49 -16.27 -4.40
N SER A 452 1.09 -15.09 -4.28
CA SER A 452 0.70 -13.89 -5.04
C SER A 452 0.84 -14.08 -6.57
N SER A 453 1.68 -15.01 -7.02
CA SER A 453 1.92 -15.31 -8.43
C SER A 453 1.00 -16.41 -8.99
N ARG A 454 0.16 -17.07 -8.18
CA ARG A 454 -0.74 -18.16 -8.61
C ARG A 454 -2.14 -17.69 -8.98
N ALA A 455 -2.88 -18.55 -9.66
CA ALA A 455 -4.32 -18.38 -9.85
C ALA A 455 -5.08 -18.68 -8.55
N HIS A 456 -5.97 -17.79 -8.16
CA HIS A 456 -6.80 -17.94 -6.97
C HIS A 456 -8.18 -18.50 -7.33
N THR A 457 -8.69 -19.37 -6.45
CA THR A 457 -9.98 -20.05 -6.57
C THR A 457 -10.79 -19.89 -5.28
N ALA A 458 -12.04 -20.34 -5.28
CA ALA A 458 -12.90 -20.35 -4.10
C ALA A 458 -12.28 -21.06 -2.87
N ARG A 459 -11.30 -21.94 -3.06
CA ARG A 459 -10.60 -22.67 -1.99
C ARG A 459 -9.37 -21.94 -1.43
N SER A 460 -9.00 -20.79 -2.00
CA SER A 460 -7.78 -20.06 -1.57
C SER A 460 -7.86 -19.62 -0.10
N LEU A 461 -9.03 -19.22 0.41
CA LEU A 461 -9.22 -18.89 1.83
C LEU A 461 -8.93 -20.07 2.79
N GLU A 462 -9.06 -21.33 2.33
CA GLU A 462 -8.78 -22.50 3.16
C GLU A 462 -7.30 -22.89 3.16
N LEU A 463 -6.54 -22.48 2.14
CA LEU A 463 -5.19 -23.00 1.85
C LEU A 463 -4.07 -21.98 2.12
N CYS A 464 -4.39 -20.68 2.14
CA CYS A 464 -3.39 -19.60 2.15
C CYS A 464 -2.99 -19.11 3.55
N GLY A 465 -3.27 -19.85 4.63
CA GLY A 465 -2.97 -19.41 5.99
C GLY A 465 -1.48 -19.11 6.26
N ALA A 466 -0.56 -19.88 5.65
CA ALA A 466 0.88 -19.64 5.77
C ALA A 466 1.37 -18.39 5.00
N GLU A 467 0.60 -17.91 4.02
CA GLU A 467 0.92 -16.75 3.19
C GLU A 467 0.58 -15.42 3.90
N VAL A 468 -0.19 -15.46 5.00
CA VAL A 468 -0.57 -14.28 5.78
C VAL A 468 0.66 -13.69 6.46
N GLN A 469 0.82 -12.38 6.31
CA GLN A 469 1.86 -11.59 6.94
C GLN A 469 1.23 -10.67 7.99
N LYS A 470 1.90 -10.51 9.13
CA LYS A 470 1.47 -9.64 10.23
C LYS A 470 2.54 -8.62 10.52
N GLY A 471 2.20 -7.34 10.41
CA GLY A 471 3.12 -6.23 10.66
C GLY A 471 3.34 -5.94 12.14
N ASN A 472 4.55 -5.47 12.50
CA ASN A 472 4.97 -5.00 13.81
C ASN A 472 5.46 -3.55 13.73
N ALA A 473 4.53 -2.60 13.77
CA ALA A 473 4.82 -1.18 13.59
C ALA A 473 5.84 -0.60 14.60
N PRO A 474 5.85 -0.99 15.91
CA PRO A 474 6.90 -0.56 16.83
C PRO A 474 8.32 -0.96 16.41
N GLU A 475 8.48 -2.16 15.83
CA GLU A 475 9.80 -2.61 15.33
C GLU A 475 10.22 -1.81 14.10
N GLU A 476 9.30 -1.53 13.19
CA GLU A 476 9.50 -0.65 12.03
C GLU A 476 9.97 0.75 12.46
N ARG A 477 9.36 1.31 13.51
CA ARG A 477 9.76 2.62 14.05
C ARG A 477 11.19 2.63 14.56
N LYS A 478 11.63 1.56 15.24
CA LYS A 478 13.02 1.43 15.72
C LYS A 478 13.99 1.36 14.54
N LEU A 479 13.66 0.58 13.50
CA LEU A 479 14.47 0.49 12.29
C LEU A 479 14.60 1.86 11.60
N GLN A 480 13.50 2.61 11.44
CA GLN A 480 13.56 3.96 10.88
C GLN A 480 14.48 4.91 11.68
N ARG A 481 14.44 4.84 13.00
CA ARG A 481 15.32 5.65 13.88
C ARG A 481 16.77 5.28 13.71
N LEU A 482 17.08 3.98 13.67
CA LEU A 482 18.44 3.48 13.46
C LEU A 482 19.03 3.98 12.13
N PHE A 483 18.28 3.81 11.03
CA PHE A 483 18.75 4.23 9.70
C PHE A 483 18.80 5.75 9.52
N ARG A 484 18.04 6.52 10.30
CA ARG A 484 18.13 7.99 10.32
C ARG A 484 19.44 8.50 10.93
N SER A 485 20.09 7.69 11.79
CA SER A 485 21.38 8.04 12.39
C SER A 485 22.50 8.03 11.36
N PRO A 486 23.26 9.15 11.18
CA PRO A 486 24.39 9.17 10.26
C PRO A 486 25.51 8.24 10.69
N ASP A 487 25.65 7.98 12.00
CA ASP A 487 26.67 7.07 12.55
C ASP A 487 26.44 5.63 12.11
N PHE A 488 25.18 5.21 11.92
CA PHE A 488 24.83 3.90 11.41
C PHE A 488 24.78 3.87 9.88
N SER A 489 24.07 4.81 9.24
CA SER A 489 23.82 4.78 7.80
C SER A 489 25.11 4.84 6.97
N ARG A 490 26.13 5.56 7.45
CA ARG A 490 27.46 5.64 6.80
C ARG A 490 28.29 4.35 6.90
N LEU A 491 27.93 3.40 7.79
CA LEU A 491 28.60 2.09 7.87
C LEU A 491 28.06 1.13 6.80
N VAL A 492 26.80 1.33 6.36
CA VAL A 492 26.09 0.42 5.46
C VAL A 492 26.54 0.62 4.02
N LYS A 493 27.21 -0.40 3.44
CA LYS A 493 27.67 -0.41 2.04
C LYS A 493 26.48 -0.65 1.09
N ARG A 494 25.63 -1.63 1.41
CA ARG A 494 24.43 -2.02 0.67
C ARG A 494 23.37 -2.54 1.65
N CYS A 495 22.11 -2.33 1.34
CA CYS A 495 21.00 -2.75 2.18
C CYS A 495 19.82 -3.24 1.34
N ASN A 496 19.05 -4.17 1.91
CA ASN A 496 17.80 -4.65 1.32
C ASN A 496 16.76 -4.87 2.43
N ASP A 497 15.48 -4.76 2.10
CA ASP A 497 14.39 -5.11 3.01
C ASP A 497 14.10 -6.62 2.97
N PHE A 498 13.38 -7.13 3.97
CA PHE A 498 12.84 -8.48 3.96
C PHE A 498 11.39 -8.44 3.51
N GLY A 499 11.21 -8.48 2.20
CA GLY A 499 9.93 -8.73 1.57
C GLY A 499 9.85 -10.17 1.06
N ALA A 500 9.45 -10.30 -0.19
CA ALA A 500 9.30 -11.57 -0.90
C ALA A 500 10.56 -12.45 -0.82
N GLY A 501 10.39 -13.72 -0.48
CA GLY A 501 11.45 -14.73 -0.45
C GLY A 501 12.36 -14.69 0.77
N GLY A 502 12.09 -13.85 1.76
CA GLY A 502 12.76 -13.86 3.05
C GLY A 502 14.28 -13.77 2.98
N VAL A 503 14.97 -14.57 3.82
CA VAL A 503 16.45 -14.59 3.90
C VAL A 503 17.10 -14.89 2.55
N SER A 504 16.55 -15.83 1.78
CA SER A 504 17.14 -16.28 0.51
C SER A 504 17.22 -15.15 -0.52
N VAL A 505 16.24 -14.22 -0.57
CA VAL A 505 16.20 -13.08 -1.49
C VAL A 505 16.83 -11.85 -0.86
N ALA A 506 16.35 -11.42 0.32
CA ALA A 506 16.81 -10.19 0.97
C ALA A 506 18.32 -10.18 1.21
N VAL A 507 18.89 -11.28 1.71
CA VAL A 507 20.35 -11.44 1.87
C VAL A 507 20.99 -11.81 0.54
N GLY A 508 20.36 -12.75 -0.18
CA GLY A 508 20.92 -13.31 -1.43
C GLY A 508 21.17 -12.28 -2.53
N GLU A 509 20.48 -11.15 -2.57
CA GLU A 509 20.66 -10.12 -3.59
C GLU A 509 21.75 -9.08 -3.27
N LEU A 510 22.32 -9.11 -2.06
CA LEU A 510 23.26 -8.08 -1.61
C LEU A 510 24.64 -8.19 -2.25
N ALA A 511 25.10 -9.38 -2.63
CA ALA A 511 26.38 -9.61 -3.27
C ALA A 511 26.33 -10.80 -4.23
N ASP A 512 27.31 -10.91 -5.12
CA ASP A 512 27.38 -12.00 -6.10
C ASP A 512 27.70 -13.34 -5.42
N GLY A 513 28.60 -13.35 -4.44
CA GLY A 513 28.94 -14.51 -3.63
C GLY A 513 28.55 -14.33 -2.18
N LEU A 514 27.80 -15.28 -1.63
CA LEU A 514 27.30 -15.22 -0.25
C LEU A 514 27.25 -16.60 0.41
N GLU A 515 27.76 -16.69 1.64
CA GLU A 515 27.59 -17.85 2.51
C GLU A 515 26.76 -17.43 3.73
N VAL A 516 25.54 -17.98 3.81
CA VAL A 516 24.53 -17.66 4.83
C VAL A 516 24.44 -18.80 5.82
N ASP A 517 24.48 -18.48 7.12
CA ASP A 517 24.26 -19.39 8.23
C ASP A 517 22.84 -19.23 8.77
N LEU A 518 21.94 -20.15 8.41
CA LEU A 518 20.54 -20.13 8.84
C LEU A 518 20.38 -20.47 10.34
N ASP A 519 21.37 -21.11 10.96
CA ASP A 519 21.34 -21.42 12.39
C ASP A 519 21.52 -20.14 13.22
N SER A 520 22.13 -19.10 12.65
CA SER A 520 22.29 -17.79 13.28
C SER A 520 21.07 -16.86 13.15
N VAL A 521 20.08 -17.20 12.30
CA VAL A 521 18.87 -16.40 12.09
C VAL A 521 17.98 -16.43 13.33
N PRO A 522 17.62 -15.28 13.93
CA PRO A 522 16.76 -15.24 15.11
C PRO A 522 15.34 -15.74 14.80
N LEU A 523 14.86 -16.68 15.61
CA LEU A 523 13.54 -17.31 15.43
C LEU A 523 12.51 -16.79 16.44
N LYS A 524 11.24 -16.67 16.03
CA LYS A 524 10.09 -16.36 16.90
C LYS A 524 9.79 -17.54 17.85
N TYR A 525 9.96 -18.77 17.36
CA TYR A 525 9.73 -20.03 18.09
C TYR A 525 10.54 -21.17 17.46
N ALA A 526 10.70 -22.24 18.21
CA ALA A 526 11.40 -23.45 17.74
C ALA A 526 10.54 -24.24 16.74
N GLY A 527 11.16 -25.14 15.99
CA GLY A 527 10.47 -26.09 15.11
C GLY A 527 10.33 -25.64 13.65
N LEU A 528 10.98 -24.55 13.24
CA LEU A 528 11.15 -24.20 11.82
C LEU A 528 12.26 -25.06 11.21
N ASP A 529 12.04 -25.55 9.99
CA ASP A 529 13.08 -26.20 9.21
C ASP A 529 13.91 -25.18 8.39
N GLY A 530 15.00 -25.65 7.77
CA GLY A 530 15.90 -24.80 7.01
C GLY A 530 15.22 -24.13 5.79
N THR A 531 14.22 -24.80 5.19
CA THR A 531 13.45 -24.25 4.07
C THR A 531 12.55 -23.10 4.56
N GLU A 532 11.80 -23.32 5.64
CA GLU A 532 10.94 -22.31 6.24
C GLU A 532 11.75 -21.06 6.66
N ILE A 533 12.94 -21.25 7.28
CA ILE A 533 13.82 -20.14 7.68
C ILE A 533 14.31 -19.38 6.44
N ALA A 534 14.66 -20.09 5.36
CA ALA A 534 15.20 -19.49 4.14
C ALA A 534 14.18 -18.60 3.39
N ILE A 535 12.89 -19.02 3.34
CA ILE A 535 11.87 -18.37 2.51
C ILE A 535 10.80 -17.61 3.28
N SER A 536 10.84 -17.60 4.64
CA SER A 536 9.88 -16.86 5.45
C SER A 536 9.95 -15.35 5.19
N GLU A 537 8.80 -14.74 4.95
CA GLU A 537 8.65 -13.30 4.71
C GLU A 537 8.22 -12.53 5.97
N SER A 538 8.67 -12.99 7.17
CA SER A 538 8.44 -12.25 8.41
C SER A 538 8.91 -10.81 8.24
N GLN A 539 8.02 -9.87 8.57
CA GLN A 539 8.18 -8.45 8.29
C GLN A 539 9.12 -7.73 9.29
N GLU A 540 9.36 -6.45 9.07
CA GLU A 540 10.18 -5.56 9.91
C GLU A 540 11.60 -6.08 10.15
N ARG A 541 12.22 -6.56 9.07
CA ARG A 541 13.61 -6.97 9.05
C ARG A 541 14.35 -6.24 7.92
N MET A 542 15.64 -5.94 8.14
CA MET A 542 16.52 -5.36 7.13
C MET A 542 17.82 -6.18 7.05
N ALA A 543 18.37 -6.34 5.86
CA ALA A 543 19.69 -6.92 5.64
C ALA A 543 20.68 -5.83 5.26
N ALA A 544 21.71 -5.62 6.05
CA ALA A 544 22.72 -4.58 5.84
C ALA A 544 24.11 -5.16 5.71
N VAL A 545 24.83 -4.80 4.64
CA VAL A 545 26.25 -5.16 4.45
C VAL A 545 27.12 -4.10 5.10
N VAL A 546 28.02 -4.54 5.98
CA VAL A 546 29.03 -3.69 6.63
C VAL A 546 30.40 -4.34 6.51
N ALA A 547 31.46 -3.53 6.58
CA ALA A 547 32.82 -4.06 6.67
C ALA A 547 32.99 -4.86 7.96
N GLU A 548 33.80 -5.93 7.92
CA GLU A 548 34.03 -6.78 9.11
C GLU A 548 34.48 -5.98 10.35
N ALA A 549 35.31 -4.95 10.14
CA ALA A 549 35.80 -4.08 11.23
C ALA A 549 34.71 -3.20 11.86
N ASP A 550 33.60 -2.97 11.17
CA ASP A 550 32.50 -2.11 11.61
C ASP A 550 31.35 -2.88 12.30
N VAL A 551 31.38 -4.22 12.30
CA VAL A 551 30.31 -5.08 12.82
C VAL A 551 29.96 -4.75 14.27
N GLU A 552 30.96 -4.72 15.17
CA GLU A 552 30.73 -4.46 16.61
C GLU A 552 30.10 -3.07 16.83
N ARG A 553 30.57 -2.07 16.08
CA ARG A 553 30.03 -0.70 16.15
C ARG A 553 28.57 -0.66 15.65
N ALA A 554 28.28 -1.32 14.52
CA ALA A 554 26.93 -1.37 13.95
C ALA A 554 25.96 -2.07 14.91
N VAL A 555 26.36 -3.19 15.52
CA VAL A 555 25.56 -3.92 16.53
C VAL A 555 25.31 -3.05 17.78
N ALA A 556 26.31 -2.31 18.26
CA ALA A 556 26.15 -1.42 19.40
C ALA A 556 25.17 -0.26 19.11
N LEU A 557 25.21 0.34 17.91
CA LEU A 557 24.29 1.38 17.47
C LEU A 557 22.85 0.83 17.33
N ALA A 558 22.69 -0.37 16.79
CA ALA A 558 21.38 -1.03 16.71
C ALA A 558 20.80 -1.29 18.11
N ALA A 559 21.61 -1.80 19.04
CA ALA A 559 21.20 -2.05 20.42
C ALA A 559 20.78 -0.76 21.15
N ALA A 560 21.43 0.37 20.88
CA ALA A 560 21.06 1.67 21.45
C ALA A 560 19.67 2.14 21.02
N GLU A 561 19.21 1.76 19.82
CA GLU A 561 17.85 2.01 19.34
C GLU A 561 16.86 0.87 19.69
N GLY A 562 17.31 -0.15 20.42
CA GLY A 562 16.49 -1.32 20.77
C GLY A 562 16.21 -2.25 19.59
N VAL A 563 17.07 -2.22 18.57
CA VAL A 563 17.00 -3.10 17.38
C VAL A 563 17.91 -4.31 17.61
N SER A 564 17.40 -5.52 17.38
CA SER A 564 18.22 -6.72 17.33
C SER A 564 19.08 -6.71 16.06
N ALA A 565 20.37 -7.03 16.21
CA ALA A 565 21.32 -7.12 15.09
C ALA A 565 22.13 -8.42 15.21
N THR A 566 22.07 -9.27 14.18
CA THR A 566 22.75 -10.56 14.17
C THR A 566 23.49 -10.74 12.85
N THR A 567 24.77 -11.14 12.89
CA THR A 567 25.51 -11.51 11.68
C THR A 567 24.98 -12.86 11.16
N VAL A 568 24.44 -12.87 9.96
CA VAL A 568 23.81 -14.07 9.35
C VAL A 568 24.53 -14.54 8.09
N ALA A 569 25.40 -13.72 7.49
CA ALA A 569 26.13 -14.12 6.30
C ALA A 569 27.48 -13.42 6.16
N ARG A 570 28.31 -13.99 5.30
CA ARG A 570 29.60 -13.45 4.85
C ARG A 570 29.62 -13.36 3.33
N VAL A 571 30.17 -12.29 2.80
CA VAL A 571 30.48 -12.17 1.37
C VAL A 571 31.66 -13.07 1.04
N SER A 572 31.50 -13.94 0.02
CA SER A 572 32.51 -14.90 -0.44
C SER A 572 33.15 -14.49 -1.75
N GLU A 573 34.29 -15.15 -2.08
CA GLU A 573 34.97 -14.95 -3.37
C GLU A 573 34.28 -15.69 -4.52
N GLU A 574 33.52 -16.76 -4.21
CA GLU A 574 32.82 -17.57 -5.18
C GLU A 574 31.45 -16.94 -5.49
N ASP A 575 31.12 -16.75 -6.77
CA ASP A 575 29.82 -16.23 -7.22
C ASP A 575 28.70 -17.27 -7.07
N ARG A 576 28.45 -17.67 -5.82
CA ARG A 576 27.43 -18.65 -5.45
C ARG A 576 26.62 -18.18 -4.25
N LEU A 577 25.35 -18.54 -4.21
CA LEU A 577 24.50 -18.45 -3.02
C LEU A 577 24.54 -19.79 -2.29
N VAL A 578 25.17 -19.81 -1.11
CA VAL A 578 25.25 -20.98 -0.25
C VAL A 578 24.48 -20.72 1.05
N LEU A 579 23.45 -21.55 1.32
CA LEU A 579 22.74 -21.53 2.60
C LEU A 579 23.07 -22.79 3.39
N ARG A 580 23.51 -22.61 4.64
CA ARG A 580 23.82 -23.72 5.58
C ARG A 580 22.76 -23.78 6.69
N TRP A 581 22.38 -25.00 7.04
CA TRP A 581 21.50 -25.27 8.16
C TRP A 581 21.96 -26.56 8.86
N ARG A 582 22.17 -26.49 10.17
CA ARG A 582 22.74 -27.59 10.98
C ARG A 582 24.05 -28.15 10.42
N GLY A 583 24.88 -27.24 9.88
CA GLY A 583 26.16 -27.60 9.28
C GLY A 583 26.09 -28.12 7.84
N GLU A 584 24.90 -28.51 7.35
CA GLU A 584 24.68 -29.00 5.98
C GLU A 584 24.42 -27.87 5.00
N ARG A 585 24.89 -28.02 3.75
CA ARG A 585 24.51 -27.11 2.64
C ARG A 585 23.14 -27.51 2.13
N ILE A 586 22.14 -26.67 2.35
CA ILE A 586 20.77 -26.92 1.84
C ILE A 586 20.47 -26.10 0.57
N VAL A 587 21.31 -25.11 0.23
CA VAL A 587 21.34 -24.41 -1.05
C VAL A 587 22.79 -24.22 -1.45
N ASP A 588 23.10 -24.51 -2.72
CA ASP A 588 24.41 -24.24 -3.33
C ASP A 588 24.21 -24.00 -4.84
N LEU A 589 23.88 -22.74 -5.18
CA LEU A 589 23.46 -22.34 -6.52
C LEU A 589 24.39 -21.25 -7.09
N PRO A 590 24.88 -21.40 -8.33
CA PRO A 590 25.62 -20.33 -9.00
C PRO A 590 24.75 -19.07 -9.18
N ARG A 591 25.32 -17.91 -8.93
CA ARG A 591 24.63 -16.62 -9.15
C ARG A 591 24.09 -16.49 -10.57
N SER A 592 24.88 -16.88 -11.57
CA SER A 592 24.48 -16.85 -12.98
C SER A 592 23.25 -17.70 -13.28
N PHE A 593 23.07 -18.82 -12.56
CA PHE A 593 21.88 -19.65 -12.73
C PHE A 593 20.65 -19.00 -12.10
N ILE A 594 20.76 -18.47 -10.89
CA ILE A 594 19.66 -17.74 -10.25
C ILE A 594 19.20 -16.55 -11.11
N GLN A 595 20.16 -15.81 -11.69
CA GLN A 595 19.89 -14.64 -12.53
C GLN A 595 19.42 -14.97 -13.95
N SER A 596 19.41 -16.25 -14.35
CA SER A 596 18.90 -16.64 -15.68
C SER A 596 17.40 -16.44 -15.84
N ASN A 597 16.66 -16.29 -14.73
CA ASN A 597 15.21 -16.10 -14.64
C ASN A 597 14.37 -17.26 -15.26
N GLY A 598 14.94 -18.47 -15.36
CA GLY A 598 14.26 -19.65 -15.88
C GLY A 598 14.16 -19.71 -17.40
N ALA A 599 13.10 -20.31 -17.90
CA ALA A 599 12.85 -20.46 -19.34
C ALA A 599 12.39 -19.16 -19.99
N ALA A 600 12.86 -18.88 -21.21
CA ALA A 600 12.31 -17.79 -22.02
C ALA A 600 10.80 -17.98 -22.22
N ARG A 601 10.04 -16.92 -22.07
CA ARG A 601 8.59 -16.88 -22.24
C ARG A 601 8.24 -16.06 -23.47
N HIS A 602 7.26 -16.52 -24.24
CA HIS A 602 6.80 -15.87 -25.46
C HIS A 602 5.31 -15.65 -25.44
N ALA A 603 4.85 -14.53 -25.99
CA ALA A 603 3.45 -14.18 -26.10
C ALA A 603 3.18 -13.36 -27.37
N LYS A 604 1.90 -13.23 -27.69
CA LYS A 604 1.39 -12.30 -28.71
C LYS A 604 0.46 -11.32 -28.05
N ALA A 605 0.47 -10.05 -28.44
CA ALA A 605 -0.43 -9.04 -27.95
C ALA A 605 -1.37 -8.56 -29.07
N PHE A 606 -2.63 -8.35 -28.74
CA PHE A 606 -3.62 -7.78 -29.62
C PHE A 606 -4.36 -6.63 -28.91
N VAL A 607 -4.30 -5.43 -29.51
CA VAL A 607 -4.93 -4.21 -29.00
C VAL A 607 -6.11 -3.87 -29.90
N PRO A 608 -7.36 -4.05 -29.41
CA PRO A 608 -8.55 -3.71 -30.18
C PRO A 608 -8.78 -2.20 -30.25
N ILE A 609 -9.71 -1.77 -31.11
CA ILE A 609 -10.21 -0.38 -31.11
C ILE A 609 -10.81 -0.06 -29.73
N PRO A 610 -10.46 1.10 -29.13
CA PRO A 610 -11.04 1.56 -27.85
C PRO A 610 -12.58 1.63 -27.90
N ARG A 611 -13.22 1.29 -26.80
CA ARG A 611 -14.66 1.49 -26.63
C ARG A 611 -14.93 2.95 -26.27
N ASP A 612 -16.12 3.44 -26.62
CA ASP A 612 -16.58 4.76 -26.19
C ASP A 612 -16.80 4.78 -24.67
N CYS A 613 -16.32 5.85 -24.01
CA CYS A 613 -16.45 6.11 -22.58
C CYS A 613 -16.98 7.54 -22.37
N THR A 614 -18.12 7.85 -22.98
CA THR A 614 -18.80 9.13 -22.79
C THR A 614 -19.55 9.12 -21.45
N THR A 615 -19.37 10.20 -20.67
CA THR A 615 -20.16 10.43 -19.45
C THR A 615 -21.46 11.14 -19.85
N PRO A 616 -22.64 10.59 -19.52
CA PRO A 616 -23.91 11.25 -19.81
C PRO A 616 -23.97 12.63 -19.13
N VAL A 617 -24.37 13.66 -19.91
CA VAL A 617 -24.62 14.99 -19.37
C VAL A 617 -26.03 15.02 -18.80
N PRO A 618 -26.27 15.44 -17.55
CA PRO A 618 -27.61 15.57 -16.97
C PRO A 618 -28.50 16.54 -17.77
N SER A 619 -29.81 16.35 -17.74
CA SER A 619 -30.78 17.22 -18.39
C SER A 619 -31.08 18.52 -17.61
N GLY A 620 -30.73 18.58 -16.29
CA GLY A 620 -30.93 19.71 -15.40
C GLY A 620 -29.76 19.90 -14.45
N PHE A 621 -29.52 21.13 -14.03
CA PHE A 621 -28.39 21.47 -13.15
C PHE A 621 -28.57 20.93 -11.74
N ALA A 622 -29.73 21.21 -11.12
CA ALA A 622 -29.95 20.89 -9.70
C ALA A 622 -29.98 19.37 -9.46
N GLU A 623 -30.64 18.60 -10.34
CA GLU A 623 -30.68 17.15 -10.27
C GLU A 623 -29.31 16.52 -10.58
N GLY A 624 -28.62 17.04 -11.61
CA GLY A 624 -27.29 16.61 -12.00
C GLY A 624 -26.29 16.79 -10.85
N LEU A 625 -26.30 17.95 -10.18
CA LEU A 625 -25.38 18.22 -9.08
C LEU A 625 -25.63 17.30 -7.88
N ARG A 626 -26.92 17.07 -7.51
CA ARG A 626 -27.25 16.10 -6.42
C ARG A 626 -26.81 14.68 -6.76
N SER A 627 -27.04 14.24 -7.98
CA SER A 627 -26.62 12.91 -8.45
C SER A 627 -25.10 12.75 -8.39
N VAL A 628 -24.37 13.73 -8.89
CA VAL A 628 -22.90 13.70 -8.94
C VAL A 628 -22.28 13.68 -7.55
N VAL A 629 -22.74 14.51 -6.60
CA VAL A 629 -22.11 14.55 -5.25
C VAL A 629 -22.36 13.28 -4.44
N SER A 630 -23.41 12.52 -4.74
CA SER A 630 -23.72 11.23 -4.11
C SER A 630 -23.07 10.02 -4.79
N ASP A 631 -22.42 10.22 -5.95
CA ASP A 631 -21.67 9.14 -6.64
C ASP A 631 -20.51 8.62 -5.76
N LEU A 632 -20.31 7.30 -5.76
CA LEU A 632 -19.27 6.67 -4.92
C LEU A 632 -17.85 7.20 -5.19
N ASN A 633 -17.52 7.57 -6.41
CA ASN A 633 -16.22 8.12 -6.77
C ASN A 633 -16.10 9.63 -6.56
N VAL A 634 -17.17 10.29 -6.14
CA VAL A 634 -17.23 11.73 -5.86
C VAL A 634 -17.45 12.01 -4.38
N CYS A 635 -18.28 11.23 -3.69
CA CYS A 635 -18.75 11.44 -2.32
C CYS A 635 -17.62 11.56 -1.28
N SER A 636 -18.00 11.96 -0.06
CA SER A 636 -17.08 12.22 1.06
C SER A 636 -16.22 11.01 1.42
N ARG A 637 -14.92 11.24 1.55
CA ARG A 637 -13.94 10.29 2.13
C ARG A 637 -13.63 10.59 3.60
N ARG A 638 -14.40 11.50 4.21
CA ARG A 638 -14.07 12.00 5.55
C ARG A 638 -13.98 10.87 6.58
N GLY A 639 -15.00 10.02 6.68
CA GLY A 639 -15.01 8.91 7.64
C GLY A 639 -13.90 7.87 7.40
N LEU A 640 -13.42 7.73 6.15
CA LEU A 640 -12.23 6.94 5.83
C LEU A 640 -10.96 7.66 6.31
N CYS A 641 -10.78 8.95 5.96
CA CYS A 641 -9.55 9.71 6.24
C CYS A 641 -9.33 9.97 7.73
N GLU A 642 -10.39 10.20 8.52
CA GLU A 642 -10.30 10.51 9.96
C GLU A 642 -9.70 9.37 10.82
N ARG A 643 -9.51 8.18 10.26
CA ARG A 643 -8.83 7.04 10.92
C ARG A 643 -7.30 7.18 10.90
N PHE A 644 -6.77 8.01 10.01
CA PHE A 644 -5.34 8.18 9.76
C PHE A 644 -4.84 9.47 10.41
N ASP A 645 -3.74 9.38 11.14
CA ASP A 645 -3.03 10.57 11.58
C ASP A 645 -2.36 11.22 10.37
N SER A 646 -2.63 12.49 10.13
CA SER A 646 -2.09 13.26 9.01
C SER A 646 -1.07 14.32 9.44
N THR A 647 -0.84 14.50 10.76
CA THR A 647 -0.06 15.62 11.33
C THR A 647 1.12 15.20 12.15
N VAL A 648 1.27 13.93 12.49
CA VAL A 648 2.38 13.43 13.28
C VAL A 648 3.74 13.81 12.65
N GLY A 649 4.68 14.26 13.47
CA GLY A 649 5.98 14.77 13.01
C GLY A 649 6.00 16.25 12.62
N GLY A 650 4.85 16.92 12.50
CA GLY A 650 4.75 18.39 12.32
C GLY A 650 5.22 18.94 10.97
N ASN A 651 5.44 18.07 9.96
CA ASN A 651 5.96 18.49 8.64
C ASN A 651 4.85 18.72 7.58
N THR A 652 3.63 18.26 7.83
CA THR A 652 2.50 18.35 6.88
C THR A 652 2.13 19.82 6.60
N ILE A 653 2.05 20.18 5.32
CA ILE A 653 1.65 21.53 4.86
C ILE A 653 0.18 21.53 4.46
N LEU A 654 -0.25 20.57 3.65
CA LEU A 654 -1.64 20.40 3.27
C LEU A 654 -2.29 19.32 4.15
N MET A 655 -3.26 19.74 4.95
CA MET A 655 -4.14 18.81 5.69
C MET A 655 -5.07 18.09 4.71
N PRO A 656 -5.54 16.87 5.01
CA PRO A 656 -6.43 16.10 4.11
C PRO A 656 -7.68 16.87 3.66
N PHE A 657 -8.13 17.81 4.49
CA PHE A 657 -9.27 18.69 4.22
C PHE A 657 -8.92 20.15 4.57
N GLY A 658 -9.04 21.02 3.56
CA GLY A 658 -8.76 22.45 3.68
C GLY A 658 -9.96 23.28 4.11
N GLY A 659 -9.67 24.56 4.40
CA GLY A 659 -10.63 25.59 4.81
C GLY A 659 -10.93 25.60 6.31
N GLY A 660 -11.60 26.65 6.77
CA GLY A 660 -11.96 26.85 8.18
C GLY A 660 -12.87 25.74 8.73
N ARG A 661 -13.69 25.12 7.88
CA ARG A 661 -14.55 23.97 8.21
C ARG A 661 -13.85 22.63 8.05
N GLN A 662 -12.63 22.59 7.50
CA GLN A 662 -11.88 21.38 7.17
C GLN A 662 -12.71 20.36 6.35
N ARG A 663 -13.25 20.80 5.19
CA ARG A 663 -14.17 20.00 4.38
C ARG A 663 -13.74 19.83 2.92
N THR A 664 -12.91 20.72 2.35
CA THR A 664 -12.43 20.61 0.97
C THR A 664 -11.30 19.59 0.88
N PRO A 665 -11.47 18.46 0.14
CA PRO A 665 -10.43 17.46 0.01
C PRO A 665 -9.25 17.99 -0.81
N ILE A 666 -8.03 17.68 -0.39
CA ILE A 666 -6.81 17.96 -1.16
C ILE A 666 -6.65 16.96 -2.32
N GLN A 667 -5.86 17.33 -3.33
CA GLN A 667 -5.54 16.47 -4.48
C GLN A 667 -4.06 16.07 -4.54
N ALA A 668 -3.21 16.70 -3.73
CA ALA A 668 -1.80 16.36 -3.55
C ALA A 668 -1.43 16.45 -2.08
N MET A 669 -0.58 15.56 -1.60
CA MET A 669 0.02 15.71 -0.28
C MET A 669 1.28 16.56 -0.37
N ALA A 670 1.51 17.42 0.62
CA ALA A 670 2.70 18.29 0.71
C ALA A 670 3.25 18.30 2.12
N ALA A 671 4.56 18.10 2.27
CA ALA A 671 5.24 18.13 3.57
C ALA A 671 6.66 18.68 3.45
N LYS A 672 7.09 19.44 4.47
CA LYS A 672 8.48 19.87 4.60
C LYS A 672 9.42 18.68 4.77
N ILE A 673 10.63 18.81 4.25
CA ILE A 673 11.69 17.82 4.47
C ILE A 673 12.00 17.73 5.97
N PRO A 674 12.05 16.52 6.57
CA PRO A 674 12.19 16.33 8.02
C PRO A 674 13.64 16.52 8.47
N LEU A 675 13.99 17.71 8.91
CA LEU A 675 15.31 18.00 9.46
C LEU A 675 15.45 17.48 10.90
N PRO A 676 16.64 16.99 11.30
CA PRO A 676 16.94 16.75 12.72
C PRO A 676 17.09 18.06 13.50
N GLU A 677 17.64 19.11 12.87
CA GLU A 677 17.87 20.43 13.42
C GLU A 677 17.77 21.49 12.30
N GLY A 678 17.40 22.74 12.65
CA GLY A 678 17.29 23.89 11.74
C GLY A 678 15.90 23.99 11.09
N GLU A 679 15.77 24.98 10.19
CA GLU A 679 14.52 25.32 9.50
C GLU A 679 14.65 25.12 7.98
N THR A 680 13.57 24.71 7.33
CA THR A 680 13.52 24.61 5.87
C THR A 680 12.20 25.11 5.29
N THR A 681 12.26 25.71 4.09
CA THR A 681 11.10 25.95 3.26
C THR A 681 10.96 24.89 2.15
N THR A 682 11.94 24.02 1.98
CA THR A 682 11.86 22.96 0.97
C THR A 682 10.85 21.89 1.40
N CYS A 683 9.91 21.59 0.51
CA CYS A 683 8.91 20.56 0.74
C CYS A 683 8.85 19.59 -0.45
N SER A 684 8.42 18.35 -0.20
CA SER A 684 7.97 17.43 -1.25
C SER A 684 6.48 17.64 -1.52
N VAL A 685 6.09 17.41 -2.77
CA VAL A 685 4.70 17.35 -3.19
C VAL A 685 4.50 16.06 -4.00
N MET A 686 3.48 15.28 -3.66
CA MET A 686 3.14 14.03 -4.35
C MET A 686 1.66 14.00 -4.68
N ALA A 687 1.34 13.58 -5.89
CA ALA A 687 -0.02 13.39 -6.38
C ALA A 687 -0.13 12.10 -7.18
N TRP A 688 -1.37 11.62 -7.39
CA TRP A 688 -1.67 10.43 -8.17
C TRP A 688 -2.73 10.73 -9.24
N GLY A 689 -2.82 9.85 -10.26
CA GLY A 689 -3.87 9.91 -11.27
C GLY A 689 -4.26 8.52 -11.74
N PHE A 690 -5.57 8.27 -11.89
CA PHE A 690 -6.13 7.02 -12.44
C PHE A 690 -7.65 7.09 -12.54
N ASP A 691 -8.21 6.51 -13.62
CA ASP A 691 -9.65 6.37 -13.85
C ASP A 691 -9.96 4.93 -14.32
N PRO A 692 -10.55 4.05 -13.48
CA PRO A 692 -10.81 2.66 -13.82
C PRO A 692 -11.83 2.50 -14.95
N PHE A 693 -12.76 3.45 -15.13
CA PHE A 693 -13.78 3.39 -16.19
C PHE A 693 -13.16 3.67 -17.56
N ARG A 694 -12.33 4.71 -17.65
CA ARG A 694 -11.59 5.02 -18.88
C ARG A 694 -10.59 3.93 -19.24
N SER A 695 -9.87 3.41 -18.25
CA SER A 695 -8.93 2.30 -18.45
C SER A 695 -9.63 1.03 -18.91
N SER A 696 -10.86 0.76 -18.43
CA SER A 696 -11.68 -0.37 -18.90
C SER A 696 -12.18 -0.19 -20.33
N ALA A 697 -12.39 1.03 -20.79
CA ALA A 697 -12.77 1.35 -22.15
C ALA A 697 -11.58 1.37 -23.10
N SER A 698 -10.49 2.00 -22.69
CA SER A 698 -9.22 2.14 -23.41
C SER A 698 -8.06 2.17 -22.40
N PRO A 699 -7.30 1.08 -22.22
CA PRO A 699 -6.10 1.09 -21.37
C PRO A 699 -5.08 2.16 -21.78
N TYR A 700 -4.96 2.44 -23.09
CA TYR A 700 -4.10 3.49 -23.64
C TYR A 700 -4.50 4.89 -23.14
N ASP A 701 -5.79 5.27 -23.35
CA ASP A 701 -6.27 6.58 -22.94
C ASP A 701 -6.28 6.74 -21.42
N GLY A 702 -6.67 5.68 -20.70
CA GLY A 702 -6.63 5.66 -19.23
C GLY A 702 -5.26 5.92 -18.66
N ALA A 703 -4.23 5.27 -19.19
CA ALA A 703 -2.85 5.45 -18.74
C ALA A 703 -2.25 6.81 -19.14
N TYR A 704 -2.55 7.29 -20.37
CA TYR A 704 -2.16 8.64 -20.79
C TYR A 704 -2.74 9.70 -19.84
N LEU A 705 -4.03 9.62 -19.56
CA LEU A 705 -4.72 10.55 -18.66
C LEU A 705 -4.30 10.41 -17.20
N ALA A 706 -3.91 9.21 -16.75
CA ALA A 706 -3.37 9.03 -15.41
C ALA A 706 -2.09 9.85 -15.19
N VAL A 707 -1.19 9.88 -16.18
CA VAL A 707 0.02 10.72 -16.15
C VAL A 707 -0.36 12.21 -16.17
N VAL A 708 -1.24 12.63 -17.08
CA VAL A 708 -1.70 14.02 -17.16
C VAL A 708 -2.33 14.47 -15.83
N GLU A 709 -3.21 13.65 -15.25
CA GLU A 709 -3.92 13.97 -14.01
C GLU A 709 -2.97 14.12 -12.82
N SER A 710 -2.01 13.21 -12.65
CA SER A 710 -1.04 13.30 -11.55
C SER A 710 -0.17 14.57 -11.65
N VAL A 711 0.26 14.95 -12.85
CA VAL A 711 1.05 16.18 -13.10
C VAL A 711 0.19 17.43 -12.89
N CYS A 712 -1.07 17.44 -13.36
CA CYS A 712 -1.96 18.59 -13.15
C CYS A 712 -2.27 18.83 -11.68
N ARG A 713 -2.45 17.77 -10.89
CA ARG A 713 -2.66 17.88 -9.43
C ARG A 713 -1.44 18.49 -8.71
N LEU A 714 -0.21 18.14 -9.15
CA LEU A 714 1.00 18.82 -8.64
C LEU A 714 0.99 20.31 -8.97
N ALA A 715 0.70 20.67 -10.24
CA ALA A 715 0.65 22.05 -10.68
C ALA A 715 -0.43 22.85 -9.94
N ALA A 716 -1.62 22.29 -9.72
CA ALA A 716 -2.69 22.90 -8.94
C ALA A 716 -2.30 23.13 -7.48
N ALA A 717 -1.50 22.25 -6.89
CA ALA A 717 -0.97 22.45 -5.54
C ALA A 717 0.19 23.47 -5.45
N GLY A 718 0.57 24.14 -6.56
CA GLY A 718 1.64 25.15 -6.57
C GLY A 718 3.05 24.56 -6.67
N ALA A 719 3.18 23.29 -7.05
CA ALA A 719 4.47 22.61 -7.14
C ALA A 719 5.27 23.01 -8.40
N ASP A 720 6.61 23.01 -8.28
CA ASP A 720 7.50 23.20 -9.42
C ASP A 720 7.69 21.86 -10.16
N LEU A 721 7.32 21.82 -11.44
CA LEU A 721 7.42 20.62 -12.26
C LEU A 721 8.80 20.38 -12.87
N THR A 722 9.79 21.26 -12.67
CA THR A 722 11.11 21.20 -13.31
C THR A 722 11.88 19.90 -12.96
N ALA A 723 11.77 19.43 -11.72
CA ALA A 723 12.38 18.20 -11.24
C ALA A 723 11.35 17.08 -10.97
N CYS A 724 10.19 17.14 -11.62
CA CYS A 724 9.15 16.14 -11.47
C CYS A 724 9.60 14.80 -12.02
N ALA A 725 9.35 13.73 -11.25
CA ALA A 725 9.55 12.35 -11.63
C ALA A 725 8.29 11.53 -11.37
N LEU A 726 8.10 10.45 -12.13
CA LEU A 726 6.95 9.57 -12.00
C LEU A 726 7.36 8.20 -11.47
N SER A 727 6.42 7.52 -10.83
CA SER A 727 6.45 6.09 -10.56
C SER A 727 5.09 5.49 -10.92
N PHE A 728 5.08 4.30 -11.53
CA PHE A 728 3.84 3.67 -11.96
C PHE A 728 3.47 2.49 -11.06
N GLN A 729 2.17 2.29 -10.88
CA GLN A 729 1.62 1.06 -10.33
C GLN A 729 0.73 0.41 -11.38
N GLU A 730 1.14 -0.76 -11.86
CA GLU A 730 0.37 -1.55 -12.79
C GLU A 730 -0.36 -2.69 -12.06
N TYR A 731 -1.63 -2.96 -12.45
CA TYR A 731 -2.42 -4.08 -11.96
C TYR A 731 -3.37 -4.58 -13.04
N PHE A 732 -3.15 -5.80 -13.52
CA PHE A 732 -3.89 -6.40 -14.62
C PHE A 732 -4.36 -7.81 -14.28
N GLY A 733 -5.41 -8.26 -14.96
CA GLY A 733 -5.80 -9.66 -14.99
C GLY A 733 -4.70 -10.54 -15.57
N ARG A 734 -4.63 -11.79 -15.13
CA ARG A 734 -3.62 -12.75 -15.59
C ARG A 734 -3.73 -12.97 -17.11
N PRO A 735 -2.67 -12.70 -17.90
CA PRO A 735 -2.80 -12.71 -19.37
C PRO A 735 -2.90 -14.12 -19.94
N GLY A 736 -2.25 -15.12 -19.34
CA GLY A 736 -2.22 -16.51 -19.85
C GLY A 736 -1.76 -16.55 -21.30
N ASN A 737 -2.49 -17.28 -22.16
CA ASN A 737 -2.23 -17.39 -23.59
C ASN A 737 -3.15 -16.50 -24.46
N ASP A 738 -3.93 -15.58 -23.86
CA ASP A 738 -4.87 -14.75 -24.57
C ASP A 738 -4.18 -13.45 -25.08
N PRO A 739 -4.02 -13.25 -26.38
CA PRO A 739 -3.42 -12.05 -26.95
C PRO A 739 -4.14 -10.75 -26.56
N ARG A 740 -5.47 -10.79 -26.34
CA ARG A 740 -6.23 -9.61 -25.91
C ARG A 740 -5.88 -9.18 -24.49
N ARG A 741 -5.63 -10.15 -23.59
CA ARG A 741 -5.18 -9.86 -22.22
C ARG A 741 -3.75 -9.30 -22.20
N TRP A 742 -2.86 -9.78 -23.09
CA TRP A 742 -1.52 -9.20 -23.30
C TRP A 742 -1.58 -7.79 -23.93
N GLY A 743 -2.60 -7.52 -24.73
CA GLY A 743 -2.83 -6.21 -25.31
C GLY A 743 -3.16 -5.12 -24.30
N GLN A 744 -3.75 -5.46 -23.13
CA GLN A 744 -4.15 -4.48 -22.12
C GLN A 744 -2.92 -3.77 -21.49
N PRO A 745 -1.94 -4.47 -20.89
CA PRO A 745 -0.74 -3.82 -20.36
C PRO A 745 0.10 -3.17 -21.46
N ALA A 746 0.20 -3.77 -22.66
CA ALA A 746 0.90 -3.17 -23.78
C ALA A 746 0.31 -1.80 -24.17
N ALA A 747 -1.03 -1.70 -24.29
CA ALA A 747 -1.72 -0.45 -24.60
C ALA A 747 -1.56 0.59 -23.48
N ALA A 748 -1.70 0.17 -22.22
CA ALA A 748 -1.52 1.07 -21.07
C ALA A 748 -0.10 1.67 -21.05
N LEU A 749 0.92 0.84 -21.19
CA LEU A 749 2.32 1.29 -21.21
C LEU A 749 2.63 2.19 -22.42
N LEU A 750 2.01 1.94 -23.59
CA LEU A 750 2.12 2.85 -24.75
C LEU A 750 1.49 4.21 -24.46
N GLY A 751 0.33 4.26 -23.79
CA GLY A 751 -0.33 5.49 -23.39
C GLY A 751 0.50 6.28 -22.38
N ALA A 752 1.03 5.60 -21.36
CA ALA A 752 1.92 6.21 -20.39
C ALA A 752 3.24 6.70 -21.02
N LEU A 753 3.82 5.95 -21.96
CA LEU A 753 5.01 6.36 -22.71
C LEU A 753 4.73 7.62 -23.55
N ALA A 754 3.59 7.66 -24.25
CA ALA A 754 3.20 8.84 -25.03
C ALA A 754 3.09 10.09 -24.15
N ALA A 755 2.40 10.00 -23.01
CA ALA A 755 2.26 11.11 -22.07
C ALA A 755 3.62 11.59 -21.49
N GLN A 756 4.54 10.66 -21.14
CA GLN A 756 5.87 10.99 -20.67
C GLN A 756 6.67 11.81 -21.70
N LEU A 757 6.63 11.36 -22.96
CA LEU A 757 7.35 12.02 -24.04
C LEU A 757 6.73 13.37 -24.41
N ASP A 758 5.41 13.50 -24.31
CA ASP A 758 4.67 14.72 -24.60
C ASP A 758 4.84 15.79 -23.53
N LEU A 759 4.93 15.39 -22.25
CA LEU A 759 5.15 16.30 -21.13
C LEU A 759 6.66 16.50 -20.81
N GLY A 760 7.55 15.64 -21.29
CA GLY A 760 8.96 15.67 -20.94
C GLY A 760 9.27 15.21 -19.51
N ILE A 761 8.37 14.44 -18.88
CA ILE A 761 8.47 13.94 -17.51
C ILE A 761 8.51 12.42 -17.53
N ALA A 762 9.48 11.80 -16.85
CA ALA A 762 9.67 10.35 -16.91
C ALA A 762 9.28 9.60 -15.66
N ALA A 763 8.80 8.38 -15.85
CA ALA A 763 8.75 7.35 -14.83
C ALA A 763 10.16 6.74 -14.65
N ILE A 764 10.71 6.91 -13.45
CA ILE A 764 12.03 6.39 -13.08
C ILE A 764 11.94 5.12 -12.21
N GLY A 765 10.74 4.63 -11.97
CA GLY A 765 10.42 3.37 -11.31
C GLY A 765 8.95 3.00 -11.45
N GLY A 766 8.61 1.88 -10.87
CA GLY A 766 7.27 1.33 -10.89
C GLY A 766 7.20 -0.04 -10.20
N LYS A 767 5.98 -0.54 -10.10
CA LYS A 767 5.67 -1.89 -9.58
C LYS A 767 4.52 -2.47 -10.39
N ASP A 768 4.65 -3.72 -10.84
CA ASP A 768 3.58 -4.44 -11.53
C ASP A 768 2.95 -5.53 -10.67
N SER A 769 1.72 -5.86 -10.97
CA SER A 769 1.00 -7.01 -10.46
C SER A 769 0.12 -7.59 -11.58
N MET A 770 0.38 -8.85 -11.96
CA MET A 770 -0.28 -9.53 -13.07
C MET A 770 -1.23 -10.64 -12.60
N SER A 771 -1.70 -10.55 -11.35
CA SER A 771 -2.53 -11.58 -10.70
C SER A 771 -3.97 -11.13 -10.40
N GLY A 772 -4.46 -10.12 -11.12
CA GLY A 772 -5.78 -9.50 -10.91
C GLY A 772 -6.97 -10.31 -11.44
N SER A 773 -6.91 -11.63 -11.43
CA SER A 773 -7.98 -12.53 -11.90
C SER A 773 -8.52 -13.41 -10.79
N PHE A 774 -9.85 -13.68 -10.82
CA PHE A 774 -10.52 -14.64 -9.95
C PHE A 774 -11.65 -15.32 -10.73
N GLU A 775 -11.56 -16.65 -10.97
CA GLU A 775 -12.60 -17.48 -11.60
C GLU A 775 -13.26 -16.86 -12.86
N GLY A 776 -12.46 -16.27 -13.76
CA GLY A 776 -12.95 -15.65 -14.99
C GLY A 776 -13.36 -14.18 -14.88
N LEU A 777 -13.31 -13.60 -13.67
CA LEU A 777 -13.42 -12.16 -13.44
C LEU A 777 -12.02 -11.54 -13.40
N ASP A 778 -11.89 -10.35 -14.01
CA ASP A 778 -10.65 -9.59 -14.00
C ASP A 778 -10.88 -8.20 -13.38
N VAL A 779 -9.84 -7.69 -12.70
CA VAL A 779 -9.78 -6.29 -12.29
C VAL A 779 -9.78 -5.37 -13.51
N PRO A 780 -10.24 -4.10 -13.40
CA PRO A 780 -10.07 -3.13 -14.48
C PRO A 780 -8.58 -2.99 -14.80
N PRO A 781 -8.19 -2.86 -16.10
CA PRO A 781 -6.83 -2.56 -16.48
C PRO A 781 -6.33 -1.33 -15.72
N THR A 782 -5.34 -1.48 -14.87
CA THR A 782 -4.91 -0.44 -13.94
C THR A 782 -3.47 -0.02 -14.23
N LEU A 783 -3.27 1.29 -14.49
CA LEU A 783 -1.99 1.96 -14.40
C LEU A 783 -2.21 3.27 -13.65
N ILE A 784 -1.75 3.31 -12.40
CA ILE A 784 -1.75 4.53 -11.58
C ILE A 784 -0.43 5.26 -11.82
N SER A 785 -0.49 6.57 -12.08
CA SER A 785 0.69 7.43 -12.11
C SER A 785 0.82 8.15 -10.77
N PHE A 786 1.96 8.01 -10.11
CA PHE A 786 2.38 8.83 -8.99
C PHE A 786 3.41 9.85 -9.50
N ALA A 787 3.12 11.13 -9.30
CA ALA A 787 4.02 12.23 -9.66
C ALA A 787 4.59 12.84 -8.38
N VAL A 788 5.91 13.05 -8.35
CA VAL A 788 6.64 13.56 -7.18
C VAL A 788 7.59 14.67 -7.59
N THR A 789 7.62 15.75 -6.83
CA THR A 789 8.57 16.86 -7.02
C THR A 789 8.86 17.55 -5.69
N THR A 790 9.74 18.55 -5.71
CA THR A 790 9.96 19.47 -4.59
C THR A 790 9.50 20.88 -4.93
N SER A 791 9.13 21.66 -3.90
CA SER A 791 8.71 23.04 -4.02
C SER A 791 9.13 23.84 -2.79
N ASP A 792 8.87 25.15 -2.82
CA ASP A 792 8.92 25.99 -1.65
C ASP A 792 7.57 25.95 -0.93
N ALA A 793 7.56 25.65 0.36
CA ALA A 793 6.37 25.53 1.19
C ALA A 793 5.49 26.82 1.15
N ARG A 794 6.10 27.97 0.91
CA ARG A 794 5.39 29.27 0.81
C ARG A 794 4.59 29.44 -0.48
N ARG A 795 4.81 28.57 -1.48
CA ARG A 795 4.14 28.57 -2.78
C ARG A 795 3.03 27.53 -2.90
N ILE A 796 2.86 26.71 -1.87
CA ILE A 796 1.83 25.66 -1.87
C ILE A 796 0.45 26.29 -1.80
N VAL A 797 -0.44 25.89 -2.70
CA VAL A 797 -1.81 26.37 -2.85
C VAL A 797 -2.77 25.29 -2.34
N SER A 798 -3.67 25.68 -1.44
CA SER A 798 -4.74 24.82 -0.95
C SER A 798 -6.02 24.98 -1.80
N PRO A 799 -6.85 23.94 -1.94
CA PRO A 799 -7.91 23.90 -2.95
C PRO A 799 -9.21 24.62 -2.58
N GLU A 800 -9.47 24.94 -1.31
CA GLU A 800 -10.72 25.59 -0.89
C GLU A 800 -10.82 27.05 -1.37
N PHE A 801 -12.00 27.51 -1.80
CA PHE A 801 -12.26 28.93 -2.08
C PHE A 801 -12.00 29.81 -0.84
N LYS A 802 -11.30 30.93 -1.03
CA LYS A 802 -10.81 31.77 0.06
C LYS A 802 -11.82 32.82 0.54
N GLY A 803 -12.71 33.29 -0.32
CA GLY A 803 -13.65 34.33 0.04
C GLY A 803 -14.82 34.48 -0.93
N ALA A 804 -15.86 35.21 -0.53
CA ALA A 804 -16.98 35.55 -1.38
C ALA A 804 -16.64 36.68 -2.36
N GLY A 805 -17.23 36.66 -3.56
CA GLY A 805 -17.03 37.63 -4.63
C GLY A 805 -15.82 37.36 -5.54
N SER A 806 -15.01 36.31 -5.24
CA SER A 806 -13.84 36.00 -6.05
C SER A 806 -14.23 35.48 -7.43
N ARG A 807 -13.47 35.89 -8.43
CA ARG A 807 -13.58 35.40 -9.81
C ARG A 807 -13.01 34.00 -9.93
N VAL A 808 -13.76 33.09 -10.56
CA VAL A 808 -13.33 31.70 -10.79
C VAL A 808 -13.37 31.39 -12.28
N VAL A 809 -12.28 30.79 -12.78
CA VAL A 809 -12.11 30.43 -14.20
C VAL A 809 -11.82 28.95 -14.38
N LEU A 810 -12.18 28.42 -15.54
CA LEU A 810 -11.76 27.11 -16.03
C LEU A 810 -10.71 27.31 -17.12
N LEU A 811 -9.52 26.81 -16.89
CA LEU A 811 -8.49 26.68 -17.90
C LEU A 811 -8.50 25.26 -18.46
N ARG A 812 -8.50 25.11 -19.80
CA ARG A 812 -8.53 23.81 -20.45
C ARG A 812 -7.62 23.77 -21.69
N PRO A 813 -6.98 22.60 -21.97
CA PRO A 813 -6.24 22.43 -23.22
C PRO A 813 -7.22 22.27 -24.40
N ARG A 814 -6.72 22.22 -25.63
CA ARG A 814 -7.44 21.65 -26.76
C ARG A 814 -7.38 20.13 -26.66
N TYR A 815 -8.38 19.47 -27.25
CA TYR A 815 -8.46 18.00 -27.21
C TYR A 815 -8.45 17.42 -28.64
N GLU A 816 -7.81 16.25 -28.78
CA GLU A 816 -7.94 15.34 -29.92
C GLU A 816 -8.66 14.08 -29.43
N GLY A 817 -9.97 13.99 -29.72
CA GLY A 817 -10.82 12.94 -29.13
C GLY A 817 -10.90 13.07 -27.61
N ALA A 818 -10.52 12.05 -26.87
CA ALA A 818 -10.55 12.03 -25.40
C ALA A 818 -9.28 12.60 -24.74
N LEU A 819 -8.20 12.85 -25.49
CA LEU A 819 -6.90 13.24 -24.97
C LEU A 819 -6.59 14.72 -25.19
N PRO A 820 -5.91 15.40 -24.27
CA PRO A 820 -5.42 16.75 -24.47
C PRO A 820 -4.33 16.77 -25.55
N GLU A 821 -4.39 17.77 -26.44
CA GLU A 821 -3.34 18.02 -27.41
C GLU A 821 -2.03 18.39 -26.69
N PRO A 822 -0.90 17.70 -27.00
CA PRO A 822 0.34 17.85 -26.23
C PRO A 822 0.87 19.28 -26.12
N GLU A 823 0.86 20.06 -27.21
CA GLU A 823 1.36 21.44 -27.23
C GLU A 823 0.44 22.34 -26.37
N SER A 824 -0.88 22.21 -26.53
CA SER A 824 -1.85 22.95 -25.75
C SER A 824 -1.74 22.64 -24.26
N MET A 825 -1.45 21.39 -23.91
CA MET A 825 -1.24 20.97 -22.51
C MET A 825 0.03 21.61 -21.91
N ARG A 826 1.15 21.64 -22.66
CA ARG A 826 2.38 22.31 -22.23
C ARG A 826 2.17 23.80 -22.00
N VAL A 827 1.51 24.48 -22.94
CA VAL A 827 1.17 25.91 -22.81
C VAL A 827 0.32 26.17 -21.56
N LEU A 828 -0.65 25.30 -21.30
CA LEU A 828 -1.50 25.40 -20.12
C LEU A 828 -0.71 25.21 -18.81
N LEU A 829 0.16 24.22 -18.72
CA LEU A 829 1.01 23.98 -17.54
C LEU A 829 1.99 25.16 -17.29
N GLU A 830 2.57 25.73 -18.33
CA GLU A 830 3.41 26.94 -18.21
C GLU A 830 2.61 28.16 -17.75
N GLU A 831 1.35 28.32 -18.19
CA GLU A 831 0.48 29.40 -17.70
C GLU A 831 0.13 29.21 -16.22
N VAL A 832 -0.24 28.01 -15.78
CA VAL A 832 -0.49 27.72 -14.36
C VAL A 832 0.77 27.97 -13.53
N LYS A 833 1.95 27.57 -14.01
CA LYS A 833 3.24 27.86 -13.37
C LYS A 833 3.48 29.37 -13.24
N ARG A 834 3.23 30.15 -14.30
CA ARG A 834 3.35 31.63 -14.29
C ARG A 834 2.42 32.27 -13.25
N LEU A 835 1.17 31.85 -13.22
CA LEU A 835 0.17 32.35 -12.27
C LEU A 835 0.53 31.99 -10.82
N ASN A 836 0.99 30.78 -10.56
CA ASN A 836 1.49 30.36 -9.24
C ASN A 836 2.71 31.20 -8.81
N ALA A 837 3.66 31.38 -9.71
CA ALA A 837 4.88 32.16 -9.41
C ALA A 837 4.60 33.63 -9.07
N SER A 838 3.54 34.23 -9.65
CA SER A 838 3.09 35.60 -9.36
C SER A 838 2.22 35.69 -8.11
N GLY A 839 1.80 34.60 -7.50
CA GLY A 839 0.84 34.57 -6.39
C GLY A 839 -0.61 34.92 -6.83
N ALA A 840 -0.91 34.79 -8.12
CA ALA A 840 -2.22 35.16 -8.70
C ALA A 840 -3.31 34.07 -8.40
N ILE A 841 -2.93 32.86 -8.10
CA ILE A 841 -3.85 31.76 -7.78
C ILE A 841 -4.09 31.74 -6.27
N ARG A 842 -5.34 31.96 -5.86
CA ARG A 842 -5.80 31.84 -4.47
C ARG A 842 -6.14 30.40 -4.09
N ALA A 843 -6.86 29.71 -5.00
CA ALA A 843 -7.21 28.29 -4.88
C ALA A 843 -7.21 27.60 -6.25
N ALA A 844 -6.88 26.33 -6.29
CA ALA A 844 -6.86 25.54 -7.51
C ALA A 844 -7.36 24.11 -7.29
N PHE A 845 -8.07 23.57 -8.28
CA PHE A 845 -8.56 22.19 -8.30
C PHE A 845 -8.55 21.64 -9.72
N THR A 846 -8.21 20.36 -9.90
CA THR A 846 -8.32 19.70 -11.20
C THR A 846 -9.58 18.82 -11.24
N PRO A 847 -10.55 19.10 -12.10
CA PRO A 847 -11.75 18.28 -12.27
C PRO A 847 -11.44 16.82 -12.61
N THR A 848 -12.14 15.89 -11.95
CA THR A 848 -12.04 14.46 -12.14
C THR A 848 -13.45 13.85 -12.24
N PHE A 849 -13.79 12.85 -11.43
CA PHE A 849 -15.17 12.32 -11.37
C PHE A 849 -16.15 13.45 -11.02
N GLY A 850 -17.27 13.49 -11.76
CA GLY A 850 -18.29 14.52 -11.60
C GLY A 850 -18.00 15.87 -12.26
N GLY A 851 -16.85 16.00 -12.96
CA GLY A 851 -16.51 17.18 -13.75
C GLY A 851 -16.27 18.45 -12.94
N VAL A 852 -16.47 19.61 -13.61
CA VAL A 852 -16.31 20.94 -13.04
C VAL A 852 -17.32 21.20 -11.92
N ALA A 853 -18.55 20.71 -12.04
CA ALA A 853 -19.59 20.88 -11.03
C ALA A 853 -19.19 20.27 -9.68
N ALA A 854 -18.63 19.07 -9.67
CA ALA A 854 -18.10 18.43 -8.47
C ALA A 854 -16.86 19.16 -7.92
N ALA A 855 -15.97 19.65 -8.79
CA ALA A 855 -14.80 20.42 -8.38
C ALA A 855 -15.18 21.70 -7.65
N VAL A 856 -16.07 22.52 -8.25
CA VAL A 856 -16.56 23.78 -7.65
C VAL A 856 -17.28 23.51 -6.32
N PHE A 857 -18.11 22.45 -6.25
CA PHE A 857 -18.76 22.03 -5.01
C PHE A 857 -17.71 21.70 -3.93
N LYS A 858 -16.72 20.87 -4.23
CA LYS A 858 -15.67 20.49 -3.27
C LYS A 858 -14.86 21.70 -2.80
N MET A 859 -14.51 22.63 -3.70
CA MET A 859 -13.80 23.86 -3.35
C MET A 859 -14.61 24.78 -2.42
N ALA A 860 -15.94 24.78 -2.54
CA ALA A 860 -16.83 25.60 -1.71
C ALA A 860 -16.98 25.07 -0.26
N LEU A 861 -16.84 23.75 -0.04
CA LEU A 861 -17.09 23.08 1.24
C LEU A 861 -16.25 23.64 2.40
N GLY A 862 -14.96 23.92 2.15
CA GLY A 862 -13.98 24.26 3.20
C GLY A 862 -14.31 25.53 3.97
N ASN A 863 -14.90 26.52 3.31
CA ASN A 863 -15.31 27.77 3.90
C ASN A 863 -16.82 28.02 3.86
N GLY A 864 -17.61 27.03 3.40
CA GLY A 864 -19.07 27.08 3.38
C GLY A 864 -19.61 28.16 2.43
N LEU A 865 -18.92 28.38 1.31
CA LEU A 865 -19.29 29.38 0.32
C LEU A 865 -20.30 28.82 -0.70
N GLY A 866 -21.13 29.68 -1.25
CA GLY A 866 -21.93 29.37 -2.43
C GLY A 866 -21.20 29.72 -3.72
N PHE A 867 -21.85 29.44 -4.86
CA PHE A 867 -21.31 29.75 -6.18
C PHE A 867 -22.41 30.10 -7.17
N ALA A 868 -22.20 31.17 -7.94
CA ALA A 868 -23.05 31.54 -9.07
C ALA A 868 -22.29 31.30 -10.36
N PHE A 869 -22.75 30.31 -11.14
CA PHE A 869 -22.20 30.06 -12.47
C PHE A 869 -22.61 31.13 -13.46
N ALA A 870 -21.70 31.50 -14.35
CA ALA A 870 -21.96 32.48 -15.41
C ALA A 870 -22.94 31.92 -16.46
N ASP A 871 -23.75 32.78 -17.06
CA ASP A 871 -24.76 32.41 -18.07
C ASP A 871 -24.18 31.73 -19.33
N GLY A 872 -22.91 31.96 -19.63
CA GLY A 872 -22.21 31.37 -20.76
C GLY A 872 -21.74 29.92 -20.57
N VAL A 873 -21.86 29.39 -19.35
CA VAL A 873 -21.41 28.01 -19.02
C VAL A 873 -22.51 27.01 -19.34
N SER A 874 -22.21 25.99 -20.11
CA SER A 874 -23.17 24.92 -20.47
C SER A 874 -23.14 23.75 -19.46
N LEU A 875 -24.20 22.93 -19.47
CA LEU A 875 -24.21 21.67 -18.70
C LEU A 875 -23.07 20.72 -19.11
N ALA A 876 -22.66 20.76 -20.38
CA ALA A 876 -21.53 19.98 -20.86
C ALA A 876 -20.19 20.46 -20.26
N ASP A 877 -20.01 21.78 -20.08
CA ASP A 877 -18.82 22.31 -19.41
C ASP A 877 -18.82 21.93 -17.91
N LEU A 878 -19.99 21.85 -17.27
CA LEU A 878 -20.13 21.53 -15.86
C LEU A 878 -19.94 20.03 -15.55
N PHE A 879 -20.56 19.17 -16.34
CA PHE A 879 -20.64 17.71 -16.07
C PHE A 879 -19.82 16.86 -17.04
N GLY A 880 -19.13 17.49 -17.99
CA GLY A 880 -18.23 16.80 -18.91
C GLY A 880 -17.07 16.13 -18.21
N ALA A 881 -16.56 15.05 -18.79
CA ALA A 881 -15.49 14.21 -18.22
C ALA A 881 -14.10 14.58 -18.75
N GLU A 882 -13.88 15.85 -19.11
CA GLU A 882 -12.57 16.35 -19.57
C GLU A 882 -11.53 16.25 -18.45
N ARG A 883 -10.30 15.81 -18.79
CA ARG A 883 -9.16 15.72 -17.88
C ARG A 883 -8.05 16.67 -18.32
N GLY A 884 -7.16 17.04 -17.40
CA GLY A 884 -6.08 18.00 -17.68
C GLY A 884 -6.56 19.45 -17.66
N THR A 885 -7.63 19.73 -16.92
CA THR A 885 -8.23 21.08 -16.76
C THR A 885 -7.99 21.61 -15.35
N PHE A 886 -8.10 22.93 -15.16
CA PHE A 886 -7.93 23.59 -13.87
C PHE A 886 -9.09 24.53 -13.58
N VAL A 887 -9.71 24.40 -12.42
CA VAL A 887 -10.61 25.40 -11.81
C VAL A 887 -9.75 26.26 -10.89
N LEU A 888 -9.66 27.56 -11.18
CA LEU A 888 -8.81 28.51 -10.46
C LEU A 888 -9.63 29.65 -9.84
N GLU A 889 -9.49 29.88 -8.55
CA GLU A 889 -9.86 31.16 -7.92
C GLU A 889 -8.68 32.11 -8.05
N LEU A 890 -8.91 33.29 -8.58
CA LEU A 890 -7.87 34.24 -8.93
C LEU A 890 -7.95 35.51 -8.10
N GLU A 891 -6.80 36.16 -7.90
CA GLU A 891 -6.75 37.55 -7.42
C GLU A 891 -7.41 38.51 -8.44
N ASP A 892 -7.90 39.67 -7.94
CA ASP A 892 -8.55 40.65 -8.77
C ASP A 892 -7.61 41.24 -9.85
N GLY A 893 -8.15 41.44 -11.05
CA GLY A 893 -7.42 42.05 -12.16
C GLY A 893 -6.37 41.17 -12.83
N VAL A 894 -6.31 39.87 -12.50
CA VAL A 894 -5.36 38.93 -13.14
C VAL A 894 -5.75 38.70 -14.59
N GLU A 895 -4.81 38.94 -15.51
CA GLU A 895 -4.94 38.60 -16.93
C GLU A 895 -4.41 37.18 -17.18
N ILE A 896 -5.21 36.39 -17.93
CA ILE A 896 -4.86 35.06 -18.39
C ILE A 896 -4.14 35.21 -19.74
N GLY A 897 -3.06 34.47 -19.92
CA GLY A 897 -2.29 34.42 -21.16
C GLY A 897 -3.02 33.66 -22.29
N ASN A 898 -2.26 33.21 -23.28
CA ASN A 898 -2.80 32.57 -24.49
C ASN A 898 -3.24 31.11 -24.25
N THR A 899 -4.24 30.92 -23.34
CA THR A 899 -4.85 29.61 -23.04
C THR A 899 -6.37 29.68 -23.22
N ASN A 900 -7.00 28.54 -23.45
CA ASN A 900 -8.47 28.46 -23.52
C ASN A 900 -9.04 28.65 -22.10
N CYS A 901 -9.64 29.82 -21.84
CA CYS A 901 -10.18 30.23 -20.56
C CYS A 901 -11.69 30.44 -20.65
N ILE A 902 -12.45 29.84 -19.77
CA ILE A 902 -13.89 30.04 -19.58
C ILE A 902 -14.07 30.67 -18.20
N GLU A 903 -14.81 31.79 -18.15
CA GLU A 903 -15.26 32.36 -16.90
C GLU A 903 -16.38 31.49 -16.32
N LEU A 904 -16.10 30.79 -15.21
CA LEU A 904 -17.08 29.89 -14.56
C LEU A 904 -18.10 30.68 -13.75
N GLY A 905 -17.70 31.80 -13.17
CA GLY A 905 -18.57 32.63 -12.34
C GLY A 905 -17.86 33.16 -11.08
N HIS A 906 -18.62 33.37 -10.01
CA HIS A 906 -18.12 33.99 -8.78
C HIS A 906 -18.57 33.23 -7.53
N THR A 907 -17.71 33.19 -6.54
CA THR A 907 -18.04 32.72 -5.19
C THR A 907 -19.02 33.66 -4.51
N ARG A 908 -19.86 33.12 -3.60
CA ARG A 908 -20.89 33.86 -2.86
C ARG A 908 -20.84 33.59 -1.36
N SER A 909 -21.32 34.55 -0.57
CA SER A 909 -21.52 34.39 0.88
C SER A 909 -22.72 33.52 1.20
N GLU A 910 -23.78 33.61 0.34
CA GLU A 910 -24.95 32.71 0.49
C GLU A 910 -24.56 31.29 0.12
N PRO A 911 -24.79 30.29 1.02
CA PRO A 911 -24.37 28.92 0.78
C PRO A 911 -25.33 28.18 -0.17
N GLU A 912 -25.38 28.64 -1.42
CA GLU A 912 -26.17 28.03 -2.50
C GLU A 912 -25.42 28.02 -3.83
N PHE A 913 -25.71 27.07 -4.67
CA PHE A 913 -25.24 26.98 -6.06
C PHE A 913 -26.35 27.44 -7.00
N SER A 914 -26.05 28.32 -7.95
CA SER A 914 -27.05 28.83 -8.90
C SER A 914 -26.54 28.80 -10.34
N TRP A 915 -27.45 28.40 -11.26
CA TRP A 915 -27.23 28.38 -12.70
C TRP A 915 -28.57 28.60 -13.43
N HIS A 916 -28.66 29.59 -14.31
CA HIS A 916 -29.88 29.90 -15.12
C HIS A 916 -31.20 29.90 -14.32
N GLY A 917 -31.17 30.40 -13.08
CA GLY A 917 -32.33 30.47 -12.20
C GLY A 917 -32.60 29.22 -11.35
N GLU A 918 -31.99 28.06 -11.67
CA GLU A 918 -31.98 26.89 -10.78
C GLU A 918 -31.10 27.18 -9.59
N ARG A 919 -31.49 26.67 -8.40
CA ARG A 919 -30.72 26.84 -7.15
C ARG A 919 -30.70 25.56 -6.35
N VAL A 920 -29.57 25.31 -5.68
CA VAL A 920 -29.39 24.16 -4.77
C VAL A 920 -28.64 24.63 -3.53
N ALA A 921 -29.21 24.39 -2.34
CA ALA A 921 -28.55 24.74 -1.09
C ALA A 921 -27.30 23.86 -0.86
N LEU A 922 -26.25 24.44 -0.29
CA LEU A 922 -25.04 23.74 0.06
C LEU A 922 -25.32 22.61 1.08
N ASP A 923 -26.16 22.84 2.09
CA ASP A 923 -26.50 21.87 3.12
C ASP A 923 -27.18 20.60 2.54
N ASP A 924 -28.04 20.75 1.52
CA ASP A 924 -28.66 19.61 0.84
C ASP A 924 -27.60 18.75 0.11
N LEU A 925 -26.63 19.41 -0.52
CA LEU A 925 -25.53 18.74 -1.22
C LEU A 925 -24.57 18.08 -0.24
N GLU A 926 -24.24 18.75 0.87
CA GLU A 926 -23.40 18.19 1.93
C GLU A 926 -24.03 16.92 2.53
N ALA A 927 -25.34 16.94 2.79
CA ALA A 927 -26.05 15.78 3.31
C ALA A 927 -25.97 14.57 2.33
N ALA A 928 -26.12 14.81 1.03
CA ALA A 928 -26.00 13.76 0.01
C ALA A 928 -24.55 13.27 -0.13
N TYR A 929 -23.59 14.20 -0.10
CA TYR A 929 -22.14 13.93 -0.20
C TYR A 929 -21.62 13.08 0.96
N ASP A 930 -21.96 13.43 2.20
CA ASP A 930 -21.52 12.70 3.39
C ASP A 930 -22.28 11.37 3.58
N GLY A 931 -23.58 11.35 3.23
CA GLY A 931 -24.46 10.21 3.48
C GLY A 931 -24.11 8.96 2.65
N ALA A 932 -23.44 9.10 1.52
CA ALA A 932 -23.21 8.00 0.58
C ALA A 932 -22.40 6.83 1.16
N LEU A 933 -21.42 7.11 2.04
CA LEU A 933 -20.55 6.13 2.70
C LEU A 933 -20.63 6.17 4.24
N GLU A 934 -21.57 6.91 4.84
CA GLU A 934 -21.68 7.04 6.29
C GLU A 934 -21.87 5.68 6.99
N ASP A 935 -22.57 4.74 6.37
CA ASP A 935 -22.78 3.39 6.92
C ASP A 935 -21.53 2.50 6.86
N ILE A 936 -20.57 2.83 5.98
CA ILE A 936 -19.31 2.09 5.79
C ILE A 936 -18.20 2.73 6.64
N TYR A 937 -18.07 4.05 6.54
CA TYR A 937 -17.09 4.87 7.24
C TYR A 937 -17.78 5.97 8.02
N PRO A 938 -18.36 5.64 9.21
CA PRO A 938 -19.10 6.61 9.99
C PRO A 938 -18.21 7.76 10.46
N THR A 939 -18.73 8.98 10.33
CA THR A 939 -18.13 10.22 10.84
C THR A 939 -18.61 10.55 12.26
N ARG A 940 -19.63 9.84 12.75
CA ARG A 940 -20.22 9.99 14.08
C ARG A 940 -20.08 8.70 14.87
N CYS A 941 -19.66 8.81 16.14
CA CYS A 941 -19.67 7.67 17.04
C CYS A 941 -21.11 7.22 17.30
N ARG A 942 -21.37 5.92 17.20
CA ARG A 942 -22.66 5.34 17.62
C ARG A 942 -22.69 5.28 19.15
N GLU A 943 -23.77 5.78 19.77
CA GLU A 943 -23.95 5.63 21.21
C GLU A 943 -24.23 4.16 21.54
N ALA A 944 -23.47 3.60 22.48
CA ALA A 944 -23.77 2.30 23.03
C ALA A 944 -25.11 2.40 23.77
N PRO A 945 -26.04 1.41 23.65
CA PRO A 945 -27.25 1.41 24.41
C PRO A 945 -26.92 1.42 25.92
N THR A 946 -27.11 2.57 26.56
CA THR A 946 -26.83 2.77 27.98
C THR A 946 -27.96 2.17 28.80
N ARG A 947 -27.88 0.89 29.20
CA ARG A 947 -28.39 0.50 30.53
C ARG A 947 -27.26 0.82 31.51
N ARG A 948 -27.47 1.80 32.38
CA ARG A 948 -26.68 1.95 33.60
C ARG A 948 -26.82 0.65 34.38
N SER A 949 -25.85 -0.22 34.38
CA SER A 949 -25.76 -1.30 35.33
C SER A 949 -25.31 -0.68 36.67
N GLU A 950 -26.01 -0.95 37.75
CA GLU A 950 -25.68 -0.51 39.09
C GLU A 950 -24.31 -1.05 39.56
N GLU A 951 -23.72 -1.99 38.85
CA GLU A 951 -22.37 -2.58 39.14
C GLU A 951 -21.21 -1.59 39.13
N HIS A 952 -21.30 -0.49 38.37
CA HIS A 952 -20.21 0.49 38.28
C HIS A 952 -20.13 1.47 39.45
N THR A 953 -21.14 1.55 40.32
CA THR A 953 -21.16 2.48 41.47
C THR A 953 -20.59 1.87 42.74
N SER A 954 -20.52 0.54 42.87
CA SER A 954 -19.99 -0.13 44.05
C SER A 954 -18.46 -0.19 44.15
N GLU A 955 -17.72 -0.18 43.03
CA GLU A 955 -16.27 -0.23 43.06
C GLU A 955 -15.58 1.12 43.41
N LEU A 956 -16.27 2.25 43.20
CA LEU A 956 -15.77 3.58 43.59
C LEU A 956 -15.95 3.88 45.09
N GLN A 957 -16.65 3.02 45.85
CA GLN A 957 -16.93 3.20 47.26
C GLN A 957 -16.16 2.26 48.22
N SER A 958 -15.26 1.40 47.72
CA SER A 958 -14.42 0.57 48.57
C SER A 958 -13.11 1.28 48.94
N PRO A 959 -12.88 1.66 50.21
CA PRO A 959 -11.65 2.30 50.65
C PRO A 959 -10.44 1.37 50.82
N SER A 960 -10.51 0.15 50.28
CA SER A 960 -9.51 -0.89 50.48
C SER A 960 -8.54 -1.17 49.30
N LEU A 961 -8.42 -0.23 48.37
CA LEU A 961 -7.49 -0.33 47.25
C LEU A 961 -6.64 0.95 47.11
N ILE A 962 -5.97 1.36 48.20
CA ILE A 962 -4.81 2.25 48.18
C ILE A 962 -3.59 1.47 48.67
#